data_4af4487a73c827e929279da913357e6c
#
_entry.id   4af4487a73c827e929279da913357e6c
#
_cell.length_a   1.000
_cell.length_b   1.000
_cell.length_c   1.000
_cell.angle_alpha   90.00
_cell.angle_beta   90.00
_cell.angle_gamma   90.00
#
_symmetry.space_group_name_H-M   'P 1'
#
loop_
_entity.id
_entity.type
_entity.pdbx_description
1 polymer ?
#
loop_
_entity_poly.entity_id
_entity_poly.type
_entity_poly.pdbx_seq_one_letter_code
_entity_poly.pdbx_strand_id
1 'polypeptide(L)'
;MIDKSAIEHYVEAFLNNKTSEPMKALEPGGSSLDVFRYNTAKRLIISHKKVKNGKAAKDVLLIALRNYLLVYQSEIALEDDAYLIDNNYGIIKNAEGKYYAVLDLPGYVNTDFVNQAFQRKDILSDDEKQDDVFYGTNAFIYRLTKYKSFKSLEQKLAVYGALNTPEGYTTLVSLPTGGGKSLITQTMAYQNSGLTIVVVPTVSLAIDQVRNAKNNIKHETDEEIFCYYSGIENDRKEALKKAISQEKARLLFISPEALIKNTAFNQMISDANSKKYLRNLIIDEAHIVIEWGDFFRVDYQILEAWRNELHAANAQLRTILLSATYTRNTVSNLRQMFGNEDKWIEVRCDALRREPRYILIKASSYTDKRKKLIELIKKLPHPMVVYVNSPREAEDIKKLLESAGVDSLETFTGATRSAERERIIKDWTDDKIDLIIATSAFGVGVDKGDVRTVLHLYIPDTPNQYYQELGRGGRDGLASLSVMCINPTDDIDSAYKRMNKVLSPDKIWGRWQSMLNSDTSPWYKGMCTLDTAVKPKYNVTSGDEDASEIDIQWNVYVILLLRRYNYVSIKSMIYDAGNDCYKIRVSINNEELKDKDPNPPQFIQDMRDKEAKGFENEIRRIIRGIDNSQSLCWSEMFFDTYDMVSAYCGGCAKHKLPEAMESGKFPLLLPVKEPRKSVSLELKKICQNAMESLLVGEEDDYSVLNRFLKSGVSIIVLDDVSLERNFDLILNMESVSNIMILGIKEYRELSKASAGFYVSGGILAIYDDDGESALTFCNLLRRYKSEDVCLIHYAKSDFFIQKVQKPLSAMINGPKIDSYILERM
;
A
#
# COMPACT_ATOMS: atom_id res chain seq x y z
N MET A 1 7.96 -22.36 -17.06
CA MET A 1 7.03 -22.85 -16.03
C MET A 1 7.60 -24.13 -15.45
N ILE A 2 7.72 -24.22 -14.14
CA ILE A 2 8.02 -25.51 -13.49
C ILE A 2 6.73 -26.32 -13.55
N ASP A 3 6.77 -27.48 -14.15
CA ASP A 3 5.63 -28.38 -14.24
C ASP A 3 5.19 -28.79 -12.82
N LYS A 4 3.90 -28.67 -12.52
CA LYS A 4 3.29 -29.12 -11.26
C LYS A 4 3.70 -30.57 -10.95
N SER A 5 3.68 -31.43 -11.97
CA SER A 5 4.05 -32.85 -11.90
C SER A 5 5.52 -33.05 -11.48
N ALA A 6 6.43 -32.18 -11.93
CA ALA A 6 7.84 -32.26 -11.55
C ALA A 6 8.07 -31.96 -10.06
N ILE A 7 7.31 -31.01 -9.48
CA ILE A 7 7.37 -30.71 -8.04
C ILE A 7 6.77 -31.87 -7.25
N GLU A 8 5.65 -32.44 -7.67
CA GLU A 8 5.00 -33.57 -7.02
C GLU A 8 5.95 -34.78 -6.96
N HIS A 9 6.59 -35.12 -8.07
CA HIS A 9 7.59 -36.19 -8.15
C HIS A 9 8.79 -35.94 -7.22
N TYR A 10 9.28 -34.70 -7.20
CA TYR A 10 10.39 -34.33 -6.35
C TYR A 10 10.02 -34.47 -4.86
N VAL A 11 8.84 -33.95 -4.43
CA VAL A 11 8.38 -34.00 -3.06
C VAL A 11 8.20 -35.46 -2.60
N GLU A 12 7.57 -36.30 -3.41
CA GLU A 12 7.42 -37.73 -3.12
C GLU A 12 8.77 -38.43 -2.97
N ALA A 13 9.70 -38.21 -3.88
CA ALA A 13 11.05 -38.76 -3.79
C ALA A 13 11.81 -38.27 -2.56
N PHE A 14 11.64 -37.00 -2.19
CA PHE A 14 12.29 -36.41 -1.04
C PHE A 14 11.77 -36.99 0.29
N LEU A 15 10.45 -37.10 0.46
CA LEU A 15 9.82 -37.61 1.67
C LEU A 15 10.18 -39.11 1.88
N ASN A 16 10.35 -39.86 0.79
CA ASN A 16 10.80 -41.24 0.80
C ASN A 16 12.32 -41.42 0.79
N ASN A 17 13.10 -40.38 1.07
CA ASN A 17 14.58 -40.36 1.11
C ASN A 17 15.29 -40.84 -0.18
N LYS A 18 14.63 -40.71 -1.34
CA LYS A 18 15.18 -41.09 -2.66
C LYS A 18 16.01 -39.99 -3.30
N THR A 19 15.89 -38.74 -2.79
CA THR A 19 16.69 -37.57 -3.21
C THR A 19 17.06 -36.69 -2.02
N SER A 20 18.25 -36.09 -2.08
CA SER A 20 18.73 -35.08 -1.14
C SER A 20 19.08 -33.73 -1.85
N GLU A 21 18.97 -33.71 -3.16
CA GLU A 21 19.24 -32.50 -3.96
C GLU A 21 18.28 -31.36 -3.57
N PRO A 22 18.69 -30.10 -3.68
CA PRO A 22 17.79 -28.98 -3.44
C PRO A 22 16.72 -28.90 -4.54
N MET A 23 15.49 -28.58 -4.17
CA MET A 23 14.42 -28.33 -5.13
C MET A 23 14.82 -27.16 -6.05
N LYS A 24 14.67 -27.33 -7.37
CA LYS A 24 14.96 -26.26 -8.34
C LYS A 24 14.14 -25.01 -8.03
N ALA A 25 14.77 -23.85 -8.10
CA ALA A 25 14.09 -22.57 -7.95
C ALA A 25 13.09 -22.35 -9.09
N LEU A 26 12.01 -21.61 -8.80
CA LEU A 26 11.09 -21.13 -9.82
C LEU A 26 11.80 -20.14 -10.75
N GLU A 27 11.51 -20.24 -12.03
CA GLU A 27 11.90 -19.20 -12.98
C GLU A 27 11.08 -17.92 -12.77
N PRO A 28 11.66 -16.73 -12.93
CA PRO A 28 10.90 -15.48 -12.88
C PRO A 28 9.80 -15.49 -13.95
N GLY A 29 8.54 -15.27 -13.54
CA GLY A 29 7.38 -15.19 -14.46
C GLY A 29 6.30 -16.25 -14.29
N GLY A 30 6.38 -17.09 -13.27
CA GLY A 30 5.29 -18.00 -12.89
C GLY A 30 4.05 -17.26 -12.37
N SER A 31 2.85 -17.87 -12.51
CA SER A 31 1.62 -17.34 -11.94
C SER A 31 1.68 -17.29 -10.40
N SER A 32 0.85 -16.46 -9.76
CA SER A 32 0.73 -16.43 -8.29
C SER A 32 0.45 -17.82 -7.70
N LEU A 33 -0.34 -18.62 -8.39
CA LEU A 33 -0.64 -20.00 -7.99
C LEU A 33 0.59 -20.90 -8.06
N ASP A 34 1.43 -20.77 -9.09
CA ASP A 34 2.67 -21.56 -9.22
C ASP A 34 3.67 -21.21 -8.11
N VAL A 35 3.83 -19.92 -7.83
CA VAL A 35 4.65 -19.44 -6.71
C VAL A 35 4.16 -20.00 -5.38
N PHE A 36 2.85 -19.96 -5.16
CA PHE A 36 2.27 -20.48 -3.92
C PHE A 36 2.41 -22.01 -3.80
N ARG A 37 2.23 -22.77 -4.88
CA ARG A 37 2.50 -24.23 -4.90
C ARG A 37 3.94 -24.52 -4.54
N TYR A 38 4.87 -23.82 -5.15
CA TYR A 38 6.29 -23.96 -4.87
C TYR A 38 6.62 -23.69 -3.39
N ASN A 39 6.14 -22.58 -2.84
CA ASN A 39 6.35 -22.21 -1.44
C ASN A 39 5.73 -23.24 -0.49
N THR A 40 4.56 -23.80 -0.85
CA THR A 40 3.90 -24.85 -0.05
C THR A 40 4.72 -26.14 -0.05
N ALA A 41 5.28 -26.56 -1.19
CA ALA A 41 6.18 -27.71 -1.27
C ALA A 41 7.47 -27.45 -0.47
N LYS A 42 8.06 -26.28 -0.56
CA LYS A 42 9.24 -25.86 0.21
C LYS A 42 8.99 -25.93 1.72
N ARG A 43 7.84 -25.44 2.21
CA ARG A 43 7.45 -25.53 3.62
C ARG A 43 7.33 -26.98 4.10
N LEU A 44 6.74 -27.85 3.29
CA LEU A 44 6.67 -29.27 3.61
C LEU A 44 8.06 -29.92 3.75
N ILE A 45 8.98 -29.65 2.83
CA ILE A 45 10.35 -30.13 2.87
C ILE A 45 11.09 -29.63 4.13
N ILE A 46 10.93 -28.35 4.45
CA ILE A 46 11.54 -27.73 5.64
C ILE A 46 10.99 -28.37 6.92
N SER A 47 9.66 -28.53 7.00
CA SER A 47 8.99 -29.15 8.15
C SER A 47 9.43 -30.61 8.34
N HIS A 48 9.50 -31.39 7.26
CA HIS A 48 10.01 -32.77 7.30
C HIS A 48 11.45 -32.81 7.83
N LYS A 49 12.35 -31.93 7.34
CA LYS A 49 13.74 -31.87 7.85
C LYS A 49 13.80 -31.49 9.32
N LYS A 50 12.97 -30.56 9.79
CA LYS A 50 12.92 -30.15 11.20
C LYS A 50 12.48 -31.31 12.11
N VAL A 51 11.40 -31.98 11.73
CA VAL A 51 10.86 -33.12 12.53
C VAL A 51 11.84 -34.28 12.53
N LYS A 52 12.41 -34.67 11.39
CA LYS A 52 13.41 -35.73 11.28
C LYS A 52 14.66 -35.49 12.14
N ASN A 53 15.06 -34.21 12.28
CA ASN A 53 16.21 -33.80 13.09
C ASN A 53 15.85 -33.54 14.57
N GLY A 54 14.63 -33.82 15.01
CA GLY A 54 14.14 -33.55 16.36
C GLY A 54 14.03 -32.08 16.73
N LYS A 55 13.93 -31.19 15.74
CA LYS A 55 13.86 -29.74 15.92
C LYS A 55 12.43 -29.19 15.85
N ALA A 56 11.43 -30.01 15.58
CA ALA A 56 10.03 -29.65 15.58
C ALA A 56 9.16 -30.88 15.92
N ALA A 57 7.97 -30.61 16.45
CA ALA A 57 6.98 -31.60 16.76
C ALA A 57 6.34 -32.22 15.49
N LYS A 58 5.81 -33.44 15.61
CA LYS A 58 5.12 -34.18 14.56
C LYS A 58 3.97 -33.37 13.92
N ASP A 59 3.22 -32.63 14.72
CA ASP A 59 2.07 -31.86 14.27
C ASP A 59 2.46 -30.79 13.21
N VAL A 60 3.66 -30.23 13.29
CA VAL A 60 4.18 -29.28 12.27
C VAL A 60 4.27 -29.94 10.90
N LEU A 61 4.76 -31.18 10.82
CA LEU A 61 4.79 -31.92 9.56
C LEU A 61 3.40 -32.28 9.05
N LEU A 62 2.49 -32.67 9.95
CA LEU A 62 1.12 -33.05 9.57
C LEU A 62 0.34 -31.82 9.01
N ILE A 63 0.50 -30.64 9.59
CA ILE A 63 -0.06 -29.39 9.08
C ILE A 63 0.49 -29.08 7.67
N ALA A 64 1.81 -29.16 7.50
CA ALA A 64 2.46 -28.88 6.23
C ALA A 64 2.07 -29.89 5.13
N LEU A 65 2.00 -31.19 5.47
CA LEU A 65 1.60 -32.25 4.54
C LEU A 65 0.14 -32.09 4.11
N ARG A 66 -0.77 -31.85 5.06
CA ARG A 66 -2.18 -31.57 4.74
C ARG A 66 -2.31 -30.36 3.79
N ASN A 67 -1.64 -29.25 4.12
CA ASN A 67 -1.67 -28.05 3.29
C ASN A 67 -1.15 -28.35 1.88
N TYR A 68 -0.07 -29.12 1.77
CA TYR A 68 0.46 -29.54 0.47
C TYR A 68 -0.56 -30.35 -0.33
N LEU A 69 -1.14 -31.40 0.26
CA LEU A 69 -2.09 -32.29 -0.41
C LEU A 69 -3.37 -31.54 -0.86
N LEU A 70 -3.87 -30.63 -0.03
CA LEU A 70 -5.02 -29.78 -0.38
C LEU A 70 -4.69 -28.82 -1.54
N VAL A 71 -3.48 -28.23 -1.53
CA VAL A 71 -3.04 -27.26 -2.55
C VAL A 71 -2.81 -27.92 -3.90
N TYR A 72 -2.19 -29.08 -3.89
CA TYR A 72 -1.89 -29.82 -5.11
C TYR A 72 -3.08 -30.65 -5.59
N GLN A 73 -4.06 -30.93 -4.72
CA GLN A 73 -5.16 -31.89 -5.00
C GLN A 73 -4.59 -33.20 -5.55
N SER A 74 -3.57 -33.71 -4.87
CA SER A 74 -2.82 -34.87 -5.29
C SER A 74 -2.76 -35.93 -4.20
N GLU A 75 -2.31 -37.08 -4.57
CA GLU A 75 -2.07 -38.23 -3.69
C GLU A 75 -0.57 -38.52 -3.64
N ILE A 76 -0.07 -38.96 -2.50
CA ILE A 76 1.35 -39.26 -2.28
C ILE A 76 1.53 -40.65 -1.66
N ALA A 77 2.50 -41.40 -2.17
CA ALA A 77 2.90 -42.65 -1.58
C ALA A 77 4.06 -42.44 -0.57
N LEU A 78 3.90 -42.90 0.66
CA LEU A 78 4.91 -42.74 1.72
C LEU A 78 5.36 -44.10 2.20
N GLU A 79 6.68 -44.35 2.25
CA GLU A 79 7.31 -45.57 2.74
C GLU A 79 7.37 -45.61 4.28
N ASP A 80 7.58 -44.41 4.91
CA ASP A 80 7.50 -44.25 6.36
C ASP A 80 6.26 -43.42 6.67
N ASP A 81 5.21 -44.09 7.16
CA ASP A 81 3.91 -43.50 7.47
C ASP A 81 3.51 -43.60 8.96
N ALA A 82 4.44 -44.01 9.83
CA ALA A 82 4.18 -44.19 11.25
C ALA A 82 3.67 -42.92 11.94
N TYR A 83 4.04 -41.73 11.43
CA TYR A 83 3.58 -40.45 11.94
C TYR A 83 2.15 -40.07 11.50
N LEU A 84 1.56 -40.83 10.57
CA LEU A 84 0.18 -40.59 10.09
C LEU A 84 -0.85 -41.48 10.84
N ILE A 85 -0.42 -42.41 11.66
CA ILE A 85 -1.32 -43.24 12.47
C ILE A 85 -2.09 -42.34 13.44
N ASP A 86 -3.42 -42.49 13.49
CA ASP A 86 -4.34 -41.72 14.34
C ASP A 86 -4.22 -40.18 14.19
N ASN A 87 -3.96 -39.67 12.97
CA ASN A 87 -3.93 -38.24 12.73
C ASN A 87 -5.35 -37.66 12.68
N ASN A 88 -5.47 -36.44 13.22
CA ASN A 88 -6.72 -35.63 13.21
C ASN A 88 -6.68 -34.48 12.20
N TYR A 89 -5.90 -34.65 11.12
CA TYR A 89 -5.65 -33.57 10.14
C TYR A 89 -6.40 -33.75 8.82
N GLY A 90 -7.30 -34.74 8.72
CA GLY A 90 -7.99 -35.05 7.48
C GLY A 90 -7.12 -35.71 6.41
N ILE A 91 -5.96 -36.27 6.78
CA ILE A 91 -5.08 -37.03 5.89
C ILE A 91 -5.52 -38.48 5.92
N ILE A 92 -5.94 -39.00 4.76
CA ILE A 92 -6.57 -40.31 4.64
C ILE A 92 -5.78 -41.19 3.68
N LYS A 93 -5.65 -42.47 3.94
CA LYS A 93 -5.02 -43.45 3.04
C LYS A 93 -6.10 -44.07 2.13
N ASN A 94 -5.89 -44.04 0.82
CA ASN A 94 -6.80 -44.66 -0.14
C ASN A 94 -6.56 -46.18 -0.28
N ALA A 95 -7.38 -46.87 -1.08
CA ALA A 95 -7.26 -48.32 -1.33
C ALA A 95 -5.95 -48.71 -2.04
N GLU A 96 -5.29 -47.80 -2.72
CA GLU A 96 -3.99 -47.99 -3.41
C GLU A 96 -2.79 -47.76 -2.47
N GLY A 97 -3.02 -47.41 -1.20
CA GLY A 97 -1.97 -47.14 -0.23
C GLY A 97 -1.38 -45.74 -0.27
N LYS A 98 -1.95 -44.85 -1.06
CA LYS A 98 -1.54 -43.43 -1.16
C LYS A 98 -2.34 -42.56 -0.20
N TYR A 99 -1.72 -41.48 0.26
CA TYR A 99 -2.31 -40.50 1.16
C TYR A 99 -2.83 -39.27 0.38
N TYR A 100 -4.04 -38.83 0.71
CA TYR A 100 -4.67 -37.58 0.24
C TYR A 100 -5.26 -36.82 1.41
N ALA A 101 -5.56 -35.54 1.23
CA ALA A 101 -6.20 -34.76 2.28
C ALA A 101 -7.63 -34.40 1.91
N VAL A 102 -8.52 -34.49 2.91
CA VAL A 102 -9.87 -33.95 2.86
C VAL A 102 -9.94 -32.68 3.74
N LEU A 103 -10.82 -31.77 3.34
CA LEU A 103 -11.05 -30.56 4.12
C LEU A 103 -11.89 -30.90 5.35
N ASP A 104 -11.23 -31.05 6.50
CA ASP A 104 -11.83 -31.33 7.80
C ASP A 104 -11.82 -30.05 8.64
N LEU A 105 -12.83 -29.19 8.45
CA LEU A 105 -12.98 -27.94 9.18
C LEU A 105 -13.90 -28.08 10.36
N PRO A 106 -13.62 -27.34 11.47
CA PRO A 106 -14.58 -27.23 12.57
C PRO A 106 -15.94 -26.74 12.09
N GLY A 107 -17.05 -27.31 12.61
CA GLY A 107 -18.39 -26.98 12.14
C GLY A 107 -18.74 -25.49 12.18
N TYR A 108 -18.13 -24.75 13.10
CA TYR A 108 -18.35 -23.30 13.25
C TYR A 108 -17.57 -22.44 12.22
N VAL A 109 -16.68 -23.01 11.42
CA VAL A 109 -16.00 -22.34 10.28
C VAL A 109 -16.27 -23.03 8.95
N ASN A 110 -16.94 -24.18 8.95
CA ASN A 110 -17.25 -24.91 7.73
C ASN A 110 -18.43 -24.26 7.00
N THR A 111 -18.13 -23.35 6.08
CA THR A 111 -19.09 -22.63 5.25
C THR A 111 -18.63 -22.66 3.79
N ASP A 112 -19.57 -22.52 2.85
CA ASP A 112 -19.27 -22.62 1.43
C ASP A 112 -18.22 -21.60 0.99
N PHE A 113 -18.29 -20.37 1.47
CA PHE A 113 -17.33 -19.32 1.11
C PHE A 113 -15.93 -19.55 1.71
N VAL A 114 -15.82 -20.27 2.84
CA VAL A 114 -14.54 -20.73 3.38
C VAL A 114 -13.99 -21.88 2.57
N ASN A 115 -14.85 -22.83 2.22
CA ASN A 115 -14.46 -23.98 1.41
C ASN A 115 -13.91 -23.56 0.04
N GLN A 116 -14.49 -22.53 -0.59
CA GLN A 116 -13.97 -21.96 -1.83
C GLN A 116 -12.56 -21.40 -1.69
N ALA A 117 -12.22 -20.78 -0.55
CA ALA A 117 -10.87 -20.29 -0.28
C ALA A 117 -9.82 -21.41 -0.25
N PHE A 118 -10.22 -22.64 0.09
CA PHE A 118 -9.35 -23.81 0.07
C PHE A 118 -9.37 -24.56 -1.27
N GLN A 119 -10.52 -24.70 -1.87
CA GLN A 119 -10.72 -25.52 -3.07
C GLN A 119 -10.10 -24.89 -4.31
N ARG A 120 -9.74 -23.60 -4.26
CA ARG A 120 -9.01 -22.90 -5.32
C ARG A 120 -9.48 -23.19 -6.74
N LYS A 121 -10.74 -23.26 -6.94
CA LYS A 121 -11.27 -22.78 -8.19
C LYS A 121 -10.88 -21.31 -8.18
N ASP A 122 -10.20 -20.88 -9.23
CA ASP A 122 -9.82 -19.50 -9.40
C ASP A 122 -10.97 -18.63 -8.87
N ILE A 123 -10.65 -17.59 -8.07
CA ILE A 123 -11.66 -16.68 -7.48
C ILE A 123 -12.50 -16.07 -8.60
N LEU A 124 -11.95 -16.06 -9.79
CA LEU A 124 -12.58 -15.81 -11.07
C LEU A 124 -12.99 -17.17 -11.63
N SER A 125 -14.30 -17.46 -11.74
CA SER A 125 -14.77 -18.55 -12.60
C SER A 125 -14.14 -18.42 -13.99
N ASP A 126 -14.00 -19.54 -14.73
CA ASP A 126 -13.50 -19.47 -16.12
C ASP A 126 -14.36 -18.54 -17.00
N ASP A 127 -15.63 -18.29 -16.63
CA ASP A 127 -16.54 -17.30 -17.21
C ASP A 127 -16.31 -15.87 -16.70
N GLU A 128 -15.62 -15.69 -15.56
CA GLU A 128 -15.14 -14.42 -14.99
C GLU A 128 -13.65 -14.15 -15.23
N LYS A 129 -12.96 -14.93 -16.08
CA LYS A 129 -11.85 -14.39 -16.83
C LYS A 129 -12.45 -13.27 -17.67
N GLN A 130 -12.76 -12.17 -16.99
CA GLN A 130 -12.87 -10.87 -17.63
C GLN A 130 -11.74 -10.87 -18.63
N ASP A 131 -12.07 -10.67 -19.91
CA ASP A 131 -11.10 -10.36 -20.95
C ASP A 131 -9.88 -9.79 -20.26
N ASP A 132 -8.74 -10.48 -20.28
CA ASP A 132 -7.50 -10.02 -19.65
C ASP A 132 -7.21 -8.65 -20.25
N VAL A 133 -7.73 -7.60 -19.61
CA VAL A 133 -7.59 -6.23 -20.10
C VAL A 133 -6.12 -5.89 -19.97
N PHE A 134 -5.46 -5.75 -21.08
CA PHE A 134 -4.06 -5.40 -21.15
C PHE A 134 -3.88 -3.92 -20.78
N TYR A 135 -3.53 -3.63 -19.52
CA TYR A 135 -3.24 -2.28 -19.05
C TYR A 135 -1.83 -1.85 -19.45
N GLY A 136 -1.64 -1.52 -20.74
CA GLY A 136 -0.33 -1.23 -21.33
C GLY A 136 0.43 -0.10 -20.61
N THR A 137 1.75 -0.28 -20.43
CA THR A 137 2.68 0.75 -20.01
C THR A 137 3.14 1.59 -21.20
N ASN A 138 3.77 2.73 -20.95
CA ASN A 138 4.42 3.52 -22.00
C ASN A 138 5.91 3.13 -22.16
N ALA A 139 6.55 3.65 -23.18
CA ALA A 139 7.95 3.39 -23.50
C ALA A 139 8.90 3.74 -22.34
N PHE A 140 8.63 4.79 -21.59
CA PHE A 140 9.42 5.20 -20.43
C PHE A 140 9.40 4.14 -19.32
N ILE A 141 8.21 3.73 -18.90
CA ILE A 141 8.04 2.74 -17.82
C ILE A 141 8.63 1.38 -18.26
N TYR A 142 8.39 0.97 -19.50
CA TYR A 142 8.95 -0.28 -20.01
C TYR A 142 10.48 -0.27 -20.06
N ARG A 143 11.10 0.82 -20.54
CA ARG A 143 12.57 0.91 -20.59
C ARG A 143 13.18 0.89 -19.20
N LEU A 144 12.48 1.52 -18.23
CA LEU A 144 12.91 1.56 -16.83
C LEU A 144 12.77 0.21 -16.12
N THR A 145 11.64 -0.49 -16.29
CA THR A 145 11.26 -1.64 -15.44
C THR A 145 11.09 -2.96 -16.18
N LYS A 146 11.02 -2.95 -17.51
CA LYS A 146 10.64 -4.07 -18.38
C LYS A 146 9.20 -4.57 -18.23
N TYR A 147 8.36 -3.88 -17.46
CA TYR A 147 6.95 -4.22 -17.36
C TYR A 147 6.19 -3.76 -18.60
N LYS A 148 5.54 -4.68 -19.31
CA LYS A 148 4.69 -4.38 -20.48
C LYS A 148 3.30 -3.87 -20.06
N SER A 149 2.80 -4.32 -18.89
CA SER A 149 1.49 -3.97 -18.38
C SER A 149 1.52 -3.67 -16.90
N PHE A 150 0.57 -2.87 -16.43
CA PHE A 150 0.26 -2.69 -15.02
C PHE A 150 -0.55 -3.88 -14.50
N LYS A 151 -0.52 -4.08 -13.18
CA LYS A 151 -1.29 -5.14 -12.51
C LYS A 151 -2.79 -4.86 -12.54
N SER A 152 -3.18 -3.59 -12.55
CA SER A 152 -4.57 -3.15 -12.53
C SER A 152 -4.70 -1.71 -13.05
N LEU A 153 -5.94 -1.30 -13.37
CA LEU A 153 -6.25 0.08 -13.76
C LEU A 153 -5.91 1.06 -12.62
N GLU A 154 -6.18 0.67 -11.36
CA GLU A 154 -5.89 1.49 -10.19
C GLU A 154 -4.39 1.79 -10.07
N GLN A 155 -3.52 0.79 -10.27
CA GLN A 155 -2.08 0.99 -10.29
C GLN A 155 -1.68 1.94 -11.41
N LYS A 156 -2.22 1.76 -12.60
CA LYS A 156 -1.97 2.62 -13.75
C LYS A 156 -2.32 4.07 -13.45
N LEU A 157 -3.51 4.33 -12.94
CA LEU A 157 -3.98 5.67 -12.60
C LEU A 157 -3.18 6.30 -11.46
N ALA A 158 -2.81 5.52 -10.44
CA ALA A 158 -1.99 6.00 -9.33
C ALA A 158 -0.59 6.42 -9.82
N VAL A 159 0.05 5.63 -10.69
CA VAL A 159 1.36 5.96 -11.28
C VAL A 159 1.26 7.23 -12.14
N TYR A 160 0.29 7.30 -13.04
CA TYR A 160 0.15 8.48 -13.90
C TYR A 160 -0.33 9.71 -13.15
N GLY A 161 -1.13 9.55 -12.10
CA GLY A 161 -1.50 10.63 -11.19
C GLY A 161 -0.28 11.26 -10.52
N ALA A 162 0.64 10.42 -10.02
CA ALA A 162 1.88 10.88 -9.44
C ALA A 162 2.82 11.52 -10.48
N LEU A 163 3.03 10.88 -11.64
CA LEU A 163 3.89 11.39 -12.72
C LEU A 163 3.38 12.73 -13.28
N ASN A 164 2.06 12.96 -13.27
CA ASN A 164 1.44 14.20 -13.75
C ASN A 164 1.26 15.25 -12.65
N THR A 165 1.74 15.02 -11.43
CA THR A 165 1.74 16.03 -10.37
C THR A 165 2.48 17.28 -10.84
N PRO A 166 1.85 18.46 -10.90
CA PRO A 166 2.54 19.70 -11.28
C PRO A 166 3.58 20.13 -10.25
N GLU A 167 4.52 20.96 -10.66
CA GLU A 167 5.52 21.53 -9.75
C GLU A 167 4.86 22.32 -8.61
N GLY A 168 5.32 22.11 -7.39
CA GLY A 168 4.81 22.77 -6.18
C GLY A 168 3.49 22.23 -5.65
N TYR A 169 2.92 21.19 -6.27
CA TYR A 169 1.68 20.54 -5.81
C TYR A 169 1.96 19.42 -4.82
N THR A 170 0.96 19.16 -4.00
CA THR A 170 0.87 17.95 -3.18
C THR A 170 -0.19 17.03 -3.76
N THR A 171 0.20 15.77 -4.04
CA THR A 171 -0.75 14.73 -4.49
C THR A 171 -0.85 13.63 -3.45
N LEU A 172 -2.08 13.40 -2.98
CA LEU A 172 -2.42 12.29 -2.12
C LEU A 172 -2.81 11.10 -2.99
N VAL A 173 -2.14 9.97 -2.81
CA VAL A 173 -2.41 8.73 -3.57
C VAL A 173 -2.76 7.60 -2.60
N SER A 174 -3.96 7.04 -2.73
CA SER A 174 -4.31 5.78 -2.08
C SER A 174 -4.27 4.63 -3.09
N LEU A 175 -3.61 3.55 -2.69
CA LEU A 175 -3.56 2.32 -3.48
C LEU A 175 -3.49 1.14 -2.51
N PRO A 176 -4.39 0.14 -2.61
CA PRO A 176 -4.45 -0.99 -1.69
C PRO A 176 -3.10 -1.68 -1.46
N THR A 177 -2.93 -2.32 -0.31
CA THR A 177 -1.74 -3.15 -0.05
C THR A 177 -1.61 -4.23 -1.11
N GLY A 178 -0.39 -4.43 -1.63
CA GLY A 178 -0.17 -5.33 -2.79
C GLY A 178 -0.46 -4.70 -4.16
N GLY A 179 -1.07 -3.51 -4.22
CA GLY A 179 -1.37 -2.79 -5.47
C GLY A 179 -0.15 -2.22 -6.20
N GLY A 180 1.06 -2.38 -5.66
CA GLY A 180 2.30 -2.00 -6.34
C GLY A 180 2.69 -0.53 -6.20
N LYS A 181 2.50 0.07 -5.02
CA LYS A 181 2.92 1.45 -4.67
C LYS A 181 4.39 1.75 -5.01
N SER A 182 5.28 0.76 -4.89
CA SER A 182 6.71 0.92 -5.19
C SER A 182 6.99 1.39 -6.62
N LEU A 183 6.12 1.07 -7.59
CA LEU A 183 6.27 1.54 -8.97
C LEU A 183 6.15 3.07 -9.06
N ILE A 184 5.34 3.70 -8.20
CA ILE A 184 5.20 5.17 -8.14
C ILE A 184 6.54 5.80 -7.74
N THR A 185 7.16 5.32 -6.66
CA THR A 185 8.45 5.86 -6.18
C THR A 185 9.55 5.68 -7.21
N GLN A 186 9.58 4.51 -7.86
CA GLN A 186 10.56 4.15 -8.87
C GLN A 186 10.44 5.03 -10.12
N THR A 187 9.23 5.17 -10.66
CA THR A 187 9.01 5.96 -11.88
C THR A 187 9.23 7.45 -11.66
N MET A 188 8.80 7.99 -10.52
CA MET A 188 9.03 9.41 -10.20
C MET A 188 10.51 9.76 -10.05
N ALA A 189 11.32 8.84 -9.51
CA ALA A 189 12.77 9.07 -9.33
C ALA A 189 13.50 9.21 -10.66
N TYR A 190 13.03 8.59 -11.72
CA TYR A 190 13.65 8.60 -13.04
C TYR A 190 12.93 9.47 -14.07
N GLN A 191 11.83 10.11 -13.68
CA GLN A 191 11.11 11.03 -14.56
C GLN A 191 11.96 12.26 -14.96
N ASN A 192 12.76 12.75 -14.03
CA ASN A 192 13.62 13.92 -14.17
C ASN A 192 15.03 13.64 -13.64
N SER A 193 15.99 14.49 -14.03
CA SER A 193 17.38 14.39 -13.59
C SER A 193 17.62 14.94 -12.18
N GLY A 194 16.82 14.58 -11.19
CA GLY A 194 16.94 15.09 -9.82
C GLY A 194 16.76 14.03 -8.76
N LEU A 195 16.95 14.43 -7.51
CA LEU A 195 16.80 13.59 -6.34
C LEU A 195 15.31 13.44 -5.97
N THR A 196 14.90 12.21 -5.71
CA THR A 196 13.63 11.86 -5.07
C THR A 196 13.92 11.27 -3.69
N ILE A 197 13.39 11.88 -2.64
CA ILE A 197 13.46 11.37 -1.27
C ILE A 197 12.14 10.67 -0.96
N VAL A 198 12.24 9.45 -0.43
CA VAL A 198 11.11 8.65 0.04
C VAL A 198 11.26 8.44 1.54
N VAL A 199 10.41 9.09 2.33
CA VAL A 199 10.35 8.88 3.77
C VAL A 199 9.53 7.63 4.04
N VAL A 200 10.14 6.65 4.70
CA VAL A 200 9.53 5.36 5.02
C VAL A 200 9.47 5.12 6.53
N PRO A 201 8.44 4.42 7.04
CA PRO A 201 8.24 4.32 8.48
C PRO A 201 9.26 3.46 9.22
N THR A 202 9.99 2.56 8.56
CA THR A 202 10.96 1.68 9.24
C THR A 202 12.24 1.49 8.43
N VAL A 203 13.34 1.23 9.15
CA VAL A 203 14.63 0.92 8.54
C VAL A 203 14.58 -0.34 7.69
N SER A 204 13.90 -1.38 8.17
CA SER A 204 13.71 -2.62 7.40
C SER A 204 13.00 -2.38 6.08
N LEU A 205 11.96 -1.54 6.08
CA LEU A 205 11.26 -1.16 4.85
C LEU A 205 12.19 -0.38 3.90
N ALA A 206 13.03 0.53 4.42
CA ALA A 206 14.00 1.26 3.60
C ALA A 206 14.96 0.31 2.88
N ILE A 207 15.51 -0.67 3.59
CA ILE A 207 16.42 -1.67 3.04
C ILE A 207 15.72 -2.54 1.97
N ASP A 208 14.50 -3.01 2.26
CA ASP A 208 13.73 -3.81 1.32
C ASP A 208 13.34 -3.02 0.07
N GLN A 209 12.95 -1.76 0.21
CA GLN A 209 12.63 -0.88 -0.92
C GLN A 209 13.85 -0.63 -1.82
N VAL A 210 15.04 -0.43 -1.24
CA VAL A 210 16.29 -0.31 -2.02
C VAL A 210 16.56 -1.60 -2.79
N ARG A 211 16.47 -2.76 -2.12
CA ARG A 211 16.69 -4.06 -2.77
C ARG A 211 15.72 -4.26 -3.93
N ASN A 212 14.44 -3.99 -3.73
CA ASN A 212 13.40 -4.09 -4.75
C ASN A 212 13.62 -3.11 -5.90
N ALA A 213 13.99 -1.86 -5.59
CA ALA A 213 14.29 -0.86 -6.62
C ALA A 213 15.49 -1.28 -7.47
N LYS A 214 16.58 -1.72 -6.86
CA LYS A 214 17.77 -2.20 -7.58
C LYS A 214 17.51 -3.42 -8.47
N ASN A 215 16.59 -4.29 -8.07
CA ASN A 215 16.22 -5.46 -8.85
C ASN A 215 15.27 -5.13 -10.01
N ASN A 216 14.39 -4.15 -9.84
CA ASN A 216 13.32 -3.85 -10.78
C ASN A 216 13.67 -2.74 -11.78
N ILE A 217 14.56 -1.83 -11.40
CA ILE A 217 14.93 -0.67 -12.21
C ILE A 217 16.24 -0.94 -12.95
N LYS A 218 16.26 -0.60 -14.22
CA LYS A 218 17.51 -0.50 -14.97
C LYS A 218 18.20 0.81 -14.58
N HIS A 219 19.23 0.74 -13.78
CA HIS A 219 20.05 1.87 -13.33
C HIS A 219 21.44 1.84 -14.00
N GLU A 220 22.04 3.01 -14.16
CA GLU A 220 23.34 3.13 -14.84
C GLU A 220 24.51 2.76 -13.91
N THR A 221 24.37 3.09 -12.62
CA THR A 221 25.41 2.84 -11.60
C THR A 221 24.78 2.44 -10.26
N ASP A 222 25.57 1.77 -9.40
CA ASP A 222 25.16 1.48 -8.02
C ASP A 222 25.06 2.74 -7.14
N GLU A 223 25.51 3.90 -7.66
CA GLU A 223 25.51 5.20 -6.97
C GLU A 223 24.22 6.01 -7.18
N GLU A 224 23.14 5.41 -7.65
CA GLU A 224 21.86 6.10 -7.92
C GLU A 224 20.80 5.86 -6.86
N ILE A 225 20.79 4.66 -6.23
CA ILE A 225 19.74 4.21 -5.30
C ILE A 225 20.33 3.91 -3.93
N PHE A 226 19.86 4.64 -2.93
CA PHE A 226 20.38 4.57 -1.57
C PHE A 226 19.29 4.40 -0.52
N CYS A 227 19.66 3.92 0.67
CA CYS A 227 18.94 4.17 1.91
C CYS A 227 19.82 4.87 2.93
N TYR A 228 19.20 5.60 3.84
CA TYR A 228 19.87 6.23 4.98
C TYR A 228 19.08 6.01 6.27
N TYR A 229 19.75 5.52 7.30
CA TYR A 229 19.19 5.29 8.62
C TYR A 229 20.27 5.43 9.71
N SER A 230 19.82 5.57 10.97
CA SER A 230 20.74 5.63 12.10
C SER A 230 21.49 4.30 12.24
N GLY A 231 22.83 4.36 12.26
CA GLY A 231 23.68 3.16 12.33
C GLY A 231 24.12 2.58 10.99
N ILE A 232 23.84 3.26 9.85
CA ILE A 232 24.40 2.87 8.56
C ILE A 232 25.95 2.94 8.58
N GLU A 233 26.61 2.02 7.92
CA GLU A 233 28.06 1.95 7.78
C GLU A 233 28.64 3.27 7.22
N ASN A 234 29.77 3.72 7.76
CA ASN A 234 30.37 5.00 7.37
C ASN A 234 30.71 5.07 5.88
N ASP A 235 31.17 3.98 5.27
CA ASP A 235 31.52 3.95 3.84
C ASP A 235 30.28 4.21 2.96
N ARG A 236 29.12 3.63 3.33
CA ARG A 236 27.85 3.87 2.63
C ARG A 236 27.34 5.30 2.85
N LYS A 237 27.56 5.86 4.03
CA LYS A 237 27.20 7.24 4.34
C LYS A 237 28.03 8.22 3.50
N GLU A 238 29.34 8.00 3.38
CA GLU A 238 30.20 8.85 2.56
C GLU A 238 29.92 8.68 1.06
N ALA A 239 29.63 7.46 0.58
CA ALA A 239 29.18 7.22 -0.79
C ALA A 239 27.90 8.01 -1.13
N LEU A 240 26.90 7.99 -0.23
CA LEU A 240 25.67 8.78 -0.40
C LEU A 240 25.95 10.28 -0.45
N LYS A 241 26.76 10.81 0.49
CA LYS A 241 27.12 12.24 0.50
C LYS A 241 27.79 12.66 -0.81
N LYS A 242 28.73 11.84 -1.28
CA LYS A 242 29.40 12.06 -2.57
C LYS A 242 28.41 12.03 -3.73
N ALA A 243 27.50 11.05 -3.77
CA ALA A 243 26.51 10.94 -4.84
C ALA A 243 25.55 12.14 -4.87
N ILE A 244 25.10 12.64 -3.69
CA ILE A 244 24.27 13.85 -3.62
C ILE A 244 25.05 15.09 -4.06
N SER A 245 26.31 15.26 -3.60
CA SER A 245 27.12 16.42 -3.97
C SER A 245 27.47 16.47 -5.46
N GLN A 246 27.57 15.31 -6.12
CA GLN A 246 27.79 15.16 -7.55
C GLN A 246 26.51 15.09 -8.40
N GLU A 247 25.33 15.23 -7.79
CA GLU A 247 24.02 15.16 -8.44
C GLU A 247 23.76 13.82 -9.17
N LYS A 248 24.30 12.71 -8.65
CA LYS A 248 24.14 11.35 -9.18
C LYS A 248 23.02 10.58 -8.50
N ALA A 249 22.75 10.84 -7.21
CA ALA A 249 21.70 10.13 -6.47
C ALA A 249 20.32 10.45 -7.06
N ARG A 250 19.57 9.41 -7.41
CA ARG A 250 18.21 9.52 -7.98
C ARG A 250 17.13 9.21 -6.96
N LEU A 251 17.34 8.18 -6.16
CA LEU A 251 16.34 7.65 -5.24
C LEU A 251 16.96 7.38 -3.87
N LEU A 252 16.43 8.04 -2.84
CA LEU A 252 16.88 7.91 -1.47
C LEU A 252 15.72 7.53 -0.57
N PHE A 253 15.77 6.34 0.02
CA PHE A 253 14.86 5.92 1.09
C PHE A 253 15.45 6.29 2.45
N ILE A 254 14.65 6.91 3.32
CA ILE A 254 15.11 7.41 4.61
C ILE A 254 14.05 7.25 5.69
N SER A 255 14.47 6.94 6.92
CA SER A 255 13.57 7.03 8.07
C SER A 255 13.43 8.49 8.56
N PRO A 256 12.28 8.89 9.10
CA PRO A 256 12.08 10.26 9.57
C PRO A 256 13.04 10.63 10.71
N GLU A 257 13.39 9.68 11.58
CA GLU A 257 14.33 9.89 12.67
C GLU A 257 15.73 10.26 12.13
N ALA A 258 16.17 9.54 11.10
CA ALA A 258 17.49 9.81 10.47
C ALA A 258 17.50 11.17 9.76
N LEU A 259 16.36 11.59 9.22
CA LEU A 259 16.21 12.88 8.55
C LEU A 259 16.25 14.04 9.55
N ILE A 260 15.51 13.91 10.66
CA ILE A 260 15.27 15.00 11.60
C ILE A 260 16.40 15.11 12.65
N LYS A 261 16.86 13.98 13.18
CA LYS A 261 17.87 13.96 14.25
C LYS A 261 19.30 14.18 13.77
N ASN A 262 19.56 14.14 12.44
CA ASN A 262 20.91 14.37 11.89
C ASN A 262 21.02 15.74 11.23
N THR A 263 21.51 16.75 11.97
CA THR A 263 21.63 18.14 11.51
C THR A 263 22.51 18.27 10.26
N ALA A 264 23.64 17.57 10.20
CA ALA A 264 24.57 17.66 9.06
C ALA A 264 23.95 17.07 7.78
N PHE A 265 23.18 15.98 7.93
CA PHE A 265 22.48 15.38 6.80
C PHE A 265 21.31 16.27 6.34
N ASN A 266 20.54 16.83 7.28
CA ASN A 266 19.47 17.76 6.98
C ASN A 266 19.98 19.00 6.22
N GLN A 267 21.13 19.55 6.62
CA GLN A 267 21.74 20.67 5.90
C GLN A 267 22.10 20.28 4.47
N MET A 268 22.67 19.10 4.25
CA MET A 268 22.99 18.62 2.90
C MET A 268 21.75 18.49 2.00
N ILE A 269 20.62 18.02 2.55
CA ILE A 269 19.36 17.97 1.81
C ILE A 269 18.82 19.37 1.54
N SER A 270 18.93 20.30 2.48
CA SER A 270 18.55 21.70 2.31
C SER A 270 19.36 22.38 1.20
N ASP A 271 20.67 22.11 1.14
CA ASP A 271 21.54 22.60 0.08
C ASP A 271 21.17 22.03 -1.31
N ALA A 272 20.88 20.72 -1.38
CA ALA A 272 20.39 20.07 -2.61
C ALA A 272 19.05 20.66 -3.07
N ASN A 273 18.16 20.95 -2.11
CA ASN A 273 16.87 21.57 -2.36
C ASN A 273 17.00 23.01 -2.88
N SER A 274 17.90 23.81 -2.30
CA SER A 274 18.16 25.20 -2.72
C SER A 274 18.70 25.27 -4.14
N LYS A 275 19.47 24.25 -4.56
CA LYS A 275 19.93 24.07 -5.95
C LYS A 275 18.84 23.53 -6.89
N LYS A 276 17.63 23.26 -6.39
CA LYS A 276 16.53 22.61 -7.11
C LYS A 276 16.87 21.18 -7.60
N TYR A 277 17.90 20.57 -7.03
CA TYR A 277 18.23 19.18 -7.31
C TYR A 277 17.24 18.22 -6.63
N LEU A 278 16.73 18.56 -5.44
CA LEU A 278 15.60 17.85 -4.84
C LEU A 278 14.31 18.19 -5.61
N ARG A 279 13.76 17.20 -6.31
CA ARG A 279 12.56 17.34 -7.15
C ARG A 279 11.29 16.82 -6.51
N ASN A 280 11.40 15.70 -5.81
CA ASN A 280 10.25 15.03 -5.24
C ASN A 280 10.50 14.65 -3.78
N LEU A 281 9.51 14.88 -2.94
CA LEU A 281 9.40 14.34 -1.60
C LEU A 281 8.20 13.40 -1.56
N ILE A 282 8.44 12.14 -1.28
CA ILE A 282 7.41 11.11 -1.14
C ILE A 282 7.35 10.69 0.32
N ILE A 283 6.17 10.70 0.92
CA ILE A 283 5.93 10.22 2.28
C ILE A 283 5.13 8.94 2.15
N ASP A 284 5.78 7.80 2.38
CA ASP A 284 5.11 6.50 2.38
C ASP A 284 4.40 6.27 3.71
N GLU A 285 3.28 5.55 3.68
CA GLU A 285 2.36 5.38 4.82
C GLU A 285 2.00 6.73 5.49
N ALA A 286 1.67 7.74 4.68
CA ALA A 286 1.44 9.11 5.15
C ALA A 286 0.30 9.25 6.17
N HIS A 287 -0.58 8.24 6.31
CA HIS A 287 -1.59 8.21 7.37
C HIS A 287 -0.97 8.24 8.78
N ILE A 288 0.26 7.72 8.96
CA ILE A 288 0.99 7.73 10.24
C ILE A 288 1.25 9.16 10.75
N VAL A 289 1.32 10.15 9.86
CA VAL A 289 1.50 11.57 10.24
C VAL A 289 0.42 12.06 11.21
N ILE A 290 -0.73 11.40 11.23
CA ILE A 290 -1.89 11.82 12.05
C ILE A 290 -2.33 10.74 13.04
N GLU A 291 -1.85 9.52 12.93
CA GLU A 291 -2.26 8.41 13.79
C GLU A 291 -1.61 8.51 15.18
N TRP A 292 -2.38 8.08 16.20
CA TRP A 292 -2.02 8.09 17.62
C TRP A 292 -2.02 6.67 18.16
N GLY A 293 -1.32 6.44 19.25
CA GLY A 293 -1.26 5.16 19.95
C GLY A 293 0.08 4.46 19.78
N ASP A 294 0.07 3.14 19.60
CA ASP A 294 1.29 2.32 19.52
C ASP A 294 2.19 2.67 18.31
N PHE A 295 1.62 3.39 17.32
CA PHE A 295 2.31 3.90 16.13
C PHE A 295 2.73 5.38 16.27
N PHE A 296 2.60 5.98 17.47
CA PHE A 296 2.98 7.37 17.69
C PHE A 296 4.47 7.58 17.38
N ARG A 297 4.74 8.22 16.24
CA ARG A 297 6.10 8.57 15.82
C ARG A 297 6.21 10.06 15.66
N VAL A 298 6.80 10.72 16.67
CA VAL A 298 7.00 12.16 16.69
C VAL A 298 7.65 12.65 15.39
N ASP A 299 8.72 11.99 14.97
CA ASP A 299 9.49 12.39 13.79
C ASP A 299 8.67 12.34 12.49
N TYR A 300 7.66 11.45 12.41
CA TYR A 300 6.72 11.42 11.29
C TYR A 300 5.75 12.59 11.31
N GLN A 301 5.26 12.94 12.47
CA GLN A 301 4.22 13.98 12.64
C GLN A 301 4.74 15.40 12.42
N ILE A 302 6.04 15.58 12.52
CA ILE A 302 6.72 16.87 12.31
C ILE A 302 7.29 17.03 10.90
N LEU A 303 7.18 16.04 10.04
CA LEU A 303 7.58 16.14 8.63
C LEU A 303 6.91 17.30 7.88
N GLU A 304 5.71 17.72 8.31
CA GLU A 304 5.04 18.91 7.78
C GLU A 304 5.91 20.15 7.87
N ALA A 305 6.42 20.46 9.07
CA ALA A 305 7.23 21.65 9.31
C ALA A 305 8.50 21.62 8.45
N TRP A 306 9.20 20.49 8.44
CA TRP A 306 10.38 20.29 7.61
C TRP A 306 10.07 20.44 6.12
N ARG A 307 8.99 19.82 5.62
CA ARG A 307 8.57 19.96 4.23
C ARG A 307 8.23 21.40 3.88
N ASN A 308 7.59 22.15 4.79
CA ASN A 308 7.23 23.54 4.55
C ASN A 308 8.46 24.45 4.46
N GLU A 309 9.51 24.18 5.24
CA GLU A 309 10.81 24.86 5.10
C GLU A 309 11.46 24.58 3.73
N LEU A 310 11.47 23.33 3.28
CA LEU A 310 11.97 22.96 1.95
C LEU A 310 11.16 23.65 0.83
N HIS A 311 9.83 23.67 0.94
CA HIS A 311 8.95 24.25 -0.04
C HIS A 311 9.09 25.79 -0.11
N ALA A 312 9.35 26.45 1.02
CA ALA A 312 9.65 27.88 1.06
C ALA A 312 10.94 28.23 0.29
N ALA A 313 11.95 27.36 0.34
CA ALA A 313 13.21 27.51 -0.39
C ALA A 313 13.10 27.06 -1.87
N ASN A 314 12.21 26.11 -2.18
CA ASN A 314 12.01 25.56 -3.52
C ASN A 314 10.53 25.35 -3.81
N ALA A 315 9.87 26.36 -4.35
CA ALA A 315 8.43 26.33 -4.68
C ALA A 315 8.06 25.32 -5.78
N GLN A 316 9.04 24.68 -6.43
CA GLN A 316 8.82 23.65 -7.45
C GLN A 316 8.81 22.23 -6.84
N LEU A 317 9.17 22.06 -5.57
CA LEU A 317 9.20 20.76 -4.91
C LEU A 317 7.81 20.10 -4.94
N ARG A 318 7.72 18.92 -5.53
CA ARG A 318 6.50 18.09 -5.53
C ARG A 318 6.47 17.23 -4.30
N THR A 319 5.29 17.12 -3.68
CA THR A 319 5.07 16.25 -2.52
C THR A 319 4.05 15.18 -2.88
N ILE A 320 4.37 13.90 -2.60
CA ILE A 320 3.44 12.78 -2.81
C ILE A 320 3.22 12.10 -1.46
N LEU A 321 1.96 11.95 -1.10
CA LEU A 321 1.54 11.28 0.13
C LEU A 321 0.96 9.92 -0.27
N LEU A 322 1.67 8.83 0.07
CA LEU A 322 1.25 7.47 -0.27
C LEU A 322 0.68 6.76 0.96
N SER A 323 -0.41 6.04 0.78
CA SER A 323 -0.91 5.07 1.75
C SER A 323 -1.77 4.00 1.08
N ALA A 324 -2.02 2.91 1.79
CA ALA A 324 -3.02 1.93 1.37
C ALA A 324 -4.44 2.42 1.64
N THR A 325 -4.62 3.25 2.66
CA THR A 325 -5.92 3.66 3.18
C THR A 325 -5.84 5.07 3.74
N TYR A 326 -6.89 5.84 3.49
CA TYR A 326 -7.06 7.16 4.09
C TYR A 326 -8.48 7.32 4.60
N THR A 327 -8.63 7.57 5.90
CA THR A 327 -9.93 7.96 6.44
C THR A 327 -10.28 9.40 6.03
N ARG A 328 -11.56 9.78 6.04
CA ARG A 328 -12.01 11.16 5.76
C ARG A 328 -11.28 12.17 6.63
N ASN A 329 -11.12 11.87 7.91
CA ASN A 329 -10.39 12.70 8.86
C ASN A 329 -8.91 12.83 8.48
N THR A 330 -8.28 11.72 8.06
CA THR A 330 -6.89 11.71 7.63
C THR A 330 -6.68 12.60 6.42
N VAL A 331 -7.53 12.50 5.39
CA VAL A 331 -7.45 13.34 4.19
C VAL A 331 -7.58 14.82 4.55
N SER A 332 -8.59 15.18 5.36
CA SER A 332 -8.81 16.57 5.79
C SER A 332 -7.60 17.16 6.51
N ASN A 333 -7.03 16.40 7.46
CA ASN A 333 -5.86 16.86 8.20
C ASN A 333 -4.60 16.95 7.32
N LEU A 334 -4.34 15.95 6.47
CA LEU A 334 -3.20 15.98 5.55
C LEU A 334 -3.32 17.14 4.56
N ARG A 335 -4.53 17.45 4.09
CA ARG A 335 -4.77 18.60 3.23
C ARG A 335 -4.48 19.93 3.94
N GLN A 336 -4.87 20.05 5.22
CA GLN A 336 -4.55 21.23 6.03
C GLN A 336 -3.04 21.40 6.25
N MET A 337 -2.32 20.29 6.42
CA MET A 337 -0.89 20.27 6.72
C MET A 337 -0.01 20.47 5.47
N PHE A 338 -0.31 19.77 4.38
CA PHE A 338 0.52 19.70 3.19
C PHE A 338 -0.07 20.41 1.96
N GLY A 339 -1.34 20.81 2.03
CA GLY A 339 -2.00 21.56 0.97
C GLY A 339 -1.60 23.04 1.01
N ASN A 340 -1.10 23.58 -0.08
CA ASN A 340 -0.82 25.00 -0.25
C ASN A 340 -1.79 25.58 -1.25
N GLU A 341 -2.58 26.59 -0.85
CA GLU A 341 -3.32 27.49 -1.77
C GLU A 341 -3.99 26.76 -2.96
N ASP A 342 -4.81 25.77 -2.74
CA ASP A 342 -5.46 24.94 -3.78
C ASP A 342 -4.50 24.04 -4.61
N LYS A 343 -3.21 23.98 -4.32
CA LYS A 343 -2.25 23.07 -4.96
C LYS A 343 -2.31 21.65 -4.37
N TRP A 344 -3.49 21.06 -4.42
CA TRP A 344 -3.79 19.75 -3.86
C TRP A 344 -4.53 18.88 -4.88
N ILE A 345 -4.06 17.64 -5.03
CA ILE A 345 -4.66 16.63 -5.91
C ILE A 345 -4.89 15.37 -5.09
N GLU A 346 -5.99 14.68 -5.33
CA GLU A 346 -6.30 13.38 -4.73
C GLU A 346 -6.49 12.34 -5.83
N VAL A 347 -5.70 11.26 -5.78
CA VAL A 347 -5.84 10.07 -6.60
C VAL A 347 -6.19 8.92 -5.67
N ARG A 348 -7.46 8.59 -5.57
CA ARG A 348 -7.95 7.67 -4.55
C ARG A 348 -8.52 6.39 -5.17
N CYS A 349 -7.93 5.27 -4.79
CA CYS A 349 -8.39 3.94 -5.14
C CYS A 349 -8.72 3.18 -3.84
N ASP A 350 -9.75 3.63 -3.12
CA ASP A 350 -10.15 3.12 -1.81
C ASP A 350 -11.03 1.86 -1.95
N ALA A 351 -10.60 0.89 -2.74
CA ALA A 351 -11.33 -0.37 -2.92
C ALA A 351 -10.97 -1.37 -1.82
N LEU A 352 -11.95 -2.06 -1.29
CA LEU A 352 -11.71 -3.21 -0.41
C LEU A 352 -11.17 -4.37 -1.23
N ARG A 353 -10.20 -5.06 -0.63
CA ARG A 353 -9.64 -6.27 -1.20
C ARG A 353 -10.67 -7.41 -1.21
N ARG A 354 -10.67 -8.22 -2.26
CA ARG A 354 -11.61 -9.34 -2.46
C ARG A 354 -11.08 -10.67 -1.93
N GLU A 355 -9.78 -10.76 -1.67
CA GLU A 355 -9.15 -11.99 -1.22
C GLU A 355 -9.59 -12.43 0.18
N PRO A 356 -9.83 -11.53 1.16
CA PRO A 356 -10.27 -11.94 2.50
C PRO A 356 -11.70 -12.50 2.52
N ARG A 357 -11.85 -13.67 3.17
CA ARG A 357 -13.11 -14.27 3.58
C ARG A 357 -13.27 -14.01 5.08
N TYR A 358 -14.36 -13.36 5.48
CA TYR A 358 -14.54 -12.88 6.84
C TYR A 358 -15.31 -13.88 7.69
N ILE A 359 -14.70 -14.30 8.80
CA ILE A 359 -15.27 -15.26 9.74
C ILE A 359 -15.23 -14.66 11.14
N LEU A 360 -16.38 -14.69 11.82
CA LEU A 360 -16.49 -14.35 13.24
C LEU A 360 -16.80 -15.60 14.07
N ILE A 361 -15.98 -15.85 15.08
CA ILE A 361 -16.14 -16.95 16.03
C ILE A 361 -16.36 -16.34 17.41
N LYS A 362 -17.50 -16.64 18.01
CA LYS A 362 -17.83 -16.22 19.37
C LYS A 362 -17.51 -17.38 20.33
N ALA A 363 -16.53 -17.19 21.19
CA ALA A 363 -16.19 -18.16 22.25
C ALA A 363 -17.03 -17.86 23.50
N SER A 364 -17.43 -18.91 24.20
CA SER A 364 -18.26 -18.81 25.41
C SER A 364 -17.45 -18.44 26.66
N SER A 365 -16.16 -18.67 26.65
CA SER A 365 -15.24 -18.38 27.76
C SER A 365 -13.80 -18.24 27.26
N TYR A 366 -12.90 -17.76 28.11
CA TYR A 366 -11.47 -17.71 27.82
C TYR A 366 -10.88 -19.11 27.53
N THR A 367 -11.33 -20.14 28.27
CA THR A 367 -10.90 -21.53 28.05
C THR A 367 -11.39 -22.06 26.70
N ASP A 368 -12.63 -21.77 26.32
CA ASP A 368 -13.18 -22.13 25.01
C ASP A 368 -12.45 -21.42 23.88
N LYS A 369 -12.14 -20.15 24.04
CA LYS A 369 -11.35 -19.37 23.08
C LYS A 369 -9.97 -20.02 22.83
N ARG A 370 -9.27 -20.46 23.89
CA ARG A 370 -7.98 -21.16 23.77
C ARG A 370 -8.08 -22.52 23.08
N LYS A 371 -9.13 -23.31 23.37
CA LYS A 371 -9.39 -24.56 22.66
C LYS A 371 -9.65 -24.36 21.19
N LYS A 372 -10.51 -23.40 20.84
CA LYS A 372 -10.80 -23.01 19.45
C LYS A 372 -9.52 -22.54 18.74
N LEU A 373 -8.69 -21.74 19.41
CA LEU A 373 -7.43 -21.27 18.86
C LEU A 373 -6.55 -22.44 18.40
N ILE A 374 -6.30 -23.44 19.27
CA ILE A 374 -5.48 -24.61 18.93
C ILE A 374 -6.08 -25.35 17.72
N GLU A 375 -7.40 -25.53 17.72
CA GLU A 375 -8.10 -26.19 16.62
C GLU A 375 -7.97 -25.39 15.30
N LEU A 376 -8.16 -24.07 15.33
CA LEU A 376 -8.00 -23.19 14.17
C LEU A 376 -6.59 -23.23 13.61
N ILE A 377 -5.55 -23.13 14.47
CA ILE A 377 -4.16 -23.21 14.04
C ILE A 377 -3.88 -24.56 13.34
N LYS A 378 -4.41 -25.64 13.87
CA LYS A 378 -4.21 -26.99 13.31
C LYS A 378 -5.00 -27.25 12.04
N LYS A 379 -6.15 -26.58 11.83
CA LYS A 379 -7.11 -26.88 10.76
C LYS A 379 -7.16 -25.84 9.62
N LEU A 380 -6.85 -24.57 9.86
CA LEU A 380 -6.88 -23.54 8.84
C LEU A 380 -5.61 -23.54 7.95
N PRO A 381 -5.67 -22.89 6.77
CA PRO A 381 -4.53 -22.87 5.86
C PRO A 381 -3.40 -21.95 6.36
N HIS A 382 -2.17 -22.35 6.07
CA HIS A 382 -0.94 -21.63 6.35
C HIS A 382 -0.31 -21.08 5.05
N PRO A 383 0.56 -20.05 5.16
CA PRO A 383 1.06 -19.35 6.36
C PRO A 383 0.01 -18.55 7.10
N MET A 384 0.20 -18.37 8.41
CA MET A 384 -0.77 -17.73 9.29
C MET A 384 -0.15 -16.62 10.16
N VAL A 385 -0.88 -15.52 10.35
CA VAL A 385 -0.56 -14.47 11.33
C VAL A 385 -1.67 -14.43 12.37
N VAL A 386 -1.28 -14.51 13.65
CA VAL A 386 -2.21 -14.42 14.79
C VAL A 386 -1.97 -13.11 15.51
N TYR A 387 -2.94 -12.22 15.48
CA TYR A 387 -2.88 -10.94 16.17
C TYR A 387 -3.43 -11.02 17.58
N VAL A 388 -2.65 -10.50 18.52
CA VAL A 388 -2.97 -10.39 19.95
C VAL A 388 -2.78 -8.98 20.46
N ASN A 389 -3.39 -8.67 21.59
CA ASN A 389 -3.41 -7.30 22.12
C ASN A 389 -2.11 -6.85 22.81
N SER A 390 -1.30 -7.77 23.34
CA SER A 390 -0.11 -7.40 24.12
C SER A 390 1.06 -8.36 23.94
N PRO A 391 2.31 -7.92 24.17
CA PRO A 391 3.48 -8.79 24.14
C PRO A 391 3.37 -9.97 25.12
N ARG A 392 2.76 -9.77 26.30
CA ARG A 392 2.56 -10.82 27.29
C ARG A 392 1.63 -11.89 26.75
N GLU A 393 0.52 -11.50 26.15
CA GLU A 393 -0.43 -12.43 25.53
C GLU A 393 0.23 -13.22 24.40
N ALA A 394 1.11 -12.60 23.60
CA ALA A 394 1.85 -13.28 22.54
C ALA A 394 2.70 -14.44 23.12
N GLU A 395 3.42 -14.20 24.21
CA GLU A 395 4.22 -15.22 24.86
C GLU A 395 3.37 -16.32 25.52
N ASP A 396 2.23 -15.98 26.11
CA ASP A 396 1.30 -16.96 26.69
C ASP A 396 0.68 -17.86 25.61
N ILE A 397 0.34 -17.31 24.46
CA ILE A 397 -0.16 -18.07 23.31
C ILE A 397 0.95 -18.93 22.69
N LYS A 398 2.18 -18.43 22.58
CA LYS A 398 3.33 -19.20 22.12
C LYS A 398 3.49 -20.48 22.96
N LYS A 399 3.58 -20.35 24.27
CA LYS A 399 3.68 -21.49 25.20
C LYS A 399 2.52 -22.48 25.08
N LEU A 400 1.29 -21.96 24.90
CA LEU A 400 0.11 -22.77 24.68
C LEU A 400 0.23 -23.63 23.41
N LEU A 401 0.65 -23.05 22.29
CA LEU A 401 0.77 -23.73 21.01
C LEU A 401 1.93 -24.73 21.01
N GLU A 402 3.07 -24.38 21.61
CA GLU A 402 4.21 -25.30 21.80
C GLU A 402 3.78 -26.53 22.62
N SER A 403 3.03 -26.35 23.71
CA SER A 403 2.48 -27.46 24.50
C SER A 403 1.46 -28.31 23.75
N ALA A 404 0.83 -27.77 22.71
CA ALA A 404 -0.12 -28.44 21.82
C ALA A 404 0.56 -29.09 20.59
N GLY A 405 1.90 -29.07 20.51
CA GLY A 405 2.67 -29.68 19.44
C GLY A 405 2.86 -28.77 18.21
N VAL A 406 2.58 -27.49 18.32
CA VAL A 406 2.85 -26.51 17.26
C VAL A 406 3.99 -25.59 17.73
N ASP A 407 5.23 -25.93 17.36
CA ASP A 407 6.45 -25.30 17.83
C ASP A 407 7.28 -24.61 16.71
N SER A 408 6.83 -24.68 15.45
CA SER A 408 7.44 -23.94 14.33
C SER A 408 6.80 -22.54 14.17
N LEU A 409 6.96 -21.71 15.19
CA LEU A 409 6.36 -20.40 15.28
C LEU A 409 7.29 -19.38 15.94
N GLU A 410 7.03 -18.10 15.74
CA GLU A 410 7.73 -17.00 16.40
C GLU A 410 6.77 -15.91 16.90
N THR A 411 7.21 -15.17 17.92
CA THR A 411 6.51 -13.97 18.39
C THR A 411 7.14 -12.71 17.80
N PHE A 412 6.31 -11.74 17.38
CA PHE A 412 6.77 -10.44 16.88
C PHE A 412 5.95 -9.31 17.53
N THR A 413 6.59 -8.58 18.42
CA THR A 413 5.93 -7.55 19.23
C THR A 413 6.74 -6.25 19.27
N GLY A 414 6.18 -5.21 19.89
CA GLY A 414 6.91 -3.97 20.16
C GLY A 414 8.18 -4.18 21.02
N ALA A 415 8.20 -5.20 21.88
CA ALA A 415 9.33 -5.55 22.73
C ALA A 415 10.44 -6.36 22.01
N THR A 416 10.21 -6.89 20.80
CA THR A 416 11.19 -7.66 20.03
C THR A 416 12.36 -6.75 19.62
N ARG A 417 13.61 -7.17 19.92
CA ARG A 417 14.84 -6.41 19.63
C ARG A 417 15.11 -6.33 18.12
N SER A 418 15.79 -5.28 17.66
CA SER A 418 16.02 -5.03 16.22
C SER A 418 16.69 -6.19 15.48
N ALA A 419 17.78 -6.76 16.02
CA ALA A 419 18.46 -7.90 15.40
C ALA A 419 17.55 -9.16 15.32
N GLU A 420 16.70 -9.35 16.30
CA GLU A 420 15.75 -10.46 16.32
C GLU A 420 14.61 -10.24 15.32
N ARG A 421 14.14 -8.99 15.16
CA ARG A 421 13.15 -8.64 14.13
C ARG A 421 13.65 -9.01 12.74
N GLU A 422 14.89 -8.66 12.40
CA GLU A 422 15.49 -8.97 11.10
C GLU A 422 15.57 -10.49 10.87
N ARG A 423 15.98 -11.26 11.90
CA ARG A 423 16.01 -12.71 11.83
C ARG A 423 14.62 -13.30 11.57
N ILE A 424 13.62 -12.88 12.36
CA ILE A 424 12.25 -13.40 12.25
C ILE A 424 11.66 -13.08 10.87
N ILE A 425 11.83 -11.83 10.37
CA ILE A 425 11.35 -11.44 9.06
C ILE A 425 12.01 -12.27 7.96
N LYS A 426 13.32 -12.50 8.05
CA LYS A 426 14.03 -13.35 7.10
C LYS A 426 13.54 -14.79 7.13
N ASP A 427 13.40 -15.39 8.31
CA ASP A 427 12.95 -16.78 8.44
C ASP A 427 11.48 -16.95 8.00
N TRP A 428 10.63 -15.91 8.19
CA TRP A 428 9.29 -15.83 7.67
C TRP A 428 9.26 -15.76 6.13
N THR A 429 10.06 -14.89 5.54
CA THR A 429 10.16 -14.73 4.08
C THR A 429 10.77 -15.95 3.41
N ASP A 430 11.72 -16.59 4.06
CA ASP A 430 12.40 -17.81 3.58
C ASP A 430 11.57 -19.10 3.79
N ASP A 431 10.32 -19.01 4.28
CA ASP A 431 9.41 -20.14 4.58
C ASP A 431 9.92 -21.10 5.67
N LYS A 432 10.85 -20.66 6.52
CA LYS A 432 11.34 -21.46 7.64
C LYS A 432 10.37 -21.52 8.81
N ILE A 433 9.54 -20.50 8.95
CA ILE A 433 8.39 -20.44 9.87
C ILE A 433 7.14 -20.10 9.06
N ASP A 434 6.02 -20.68 9.46
CA ASP A 434 4.73 -20.50 8.78
C ASP A 434 3.61 -20.00 9.72
N LEU A 435 3.97 -19.67 10.97
CA LEU A 435 3.09 -19.08 11.96
C LEU A 435 3.80 -17.98 12.74
N ILE A 436 3.21 -16.78 12.75
CA ILE A 436 3.67 -15.66 13.58
C ILE A 436 2.55 -15.24 14.54
N ILE A 437 2.89 -15.07 15.82
CA ILE A 437 2.03 -14.45 16.81
C ILE A 437 2.52 -13.02 16.99
N ALA A 438 1.64 -12.04 16.72
CA ALA A 438 2.04 -10.66 16.60
C ALA A 438 1.13 -9.70 17.37
N THR A 439 1.70 -8.59 17.81
CA THR A 439 0.92 -7.37 18.09
C THR A 439 0.86 -6.50 16.83
N SER A 440 0.14 -5.37 16.88
CA SER A 440 0.11 -4.35 15.82
C SER A 440 1.51 -3.92 15.33
N ALA A 441 2.57 -4.13 16.11
CA ALA A 441 3.96 -3.90 15.71
C ALA A 441 4.41 -4.71 14.47
N PHE A 442 3.77 -5.84 14.17
CA PHE A 442 3.94 -6.59 12.92
C PHE A 442 3.14 -5.97 11.77
N GLY A 443 3.04 -4.65 11.75
CA GLY A 443 2.23 -3.88 10.82
C GLY A 443 3.01 -3.31 9.64
N VAL A 444 4.25 -2.90 9.84
CA VAL A 444 5.00 -2.10 8.86
C VAL A 444 6.28 -2.82 8.45
N GLY A 445 6.52 -2.90 7.13
CA GLY A 445 7.79 -3.41 6.59
C GLY A 445 7.89 -4.93 6.41
N VAL A 446 6.80 -5.69 6.55
CA VAL A 446 6.81 -7.14 6.27
C VAL A 446 5.95 -7.42 5.04
N ASP A 447 6.59 -7.90 3.98
CA ASP A 447 5.92 -8.27 2.74
C ASP A 447 6.08 -9.78 2.48
N LYS A 448 4.98 -10.53 2.69
CA LYS A 448 4.85 -11.93 2.29
C LYS A 448 3.53 -12.09 1.55
N GLY A 449 3.61 -12.46 0.28
CA GLY A 449 2.44 -12.52 -0.60
C GLY A 449 1.45 -13.61 -0.24
N ASP A 450 1.92 -14.74 0.19
CA ASP A 450 1.18 -16.00 0.28
C ASP A 450 0.57 -16.31 1.65
N VAL A 451 0.38 -15.34 2.53
CA VAL A 451 -0.32 -15.53 3.80
C VAL A 451 -1.77 -15.94 3.55
N ARG A 452 -2.18 -17.09 4.13
CA ARG A 452 -3.54 -17.63 3.89
C ARG A 452 -4.53 -17.33 4.99
N THR A 453 -4.08 -17.18 6.23
CA THR A 453 -4.97 -16.86 7.36
C THR A 453 -4.42 -15.73 8.19
N VAL A 454 -5.27 -14.76 8.49
CA VAL A 454 -5.04 -13.72 9.51
C VAL A 454 -6.09 -13.92 10.60
N LEU A 455 -5.64 -14.25 11.80
CA LEU A 455 -6.48 -14.56 12.94
C LEU A 455 -6.35 -13.49 14.01
N HIS A 456 -7.45 -12.83 14.39
CA HIS A 456 -7.51 -11.86 15.47
C HIS A 456 -8.07 -12.51 16.75
N LEU A 457 -7.32 -12.42 17.83
CA LEU A 457 -7.74 -12.85 19.17
C LEU A 457 -8.21 -11.69 20.04
N TYR A 458 -8.37 -10.52 19.46
CA TYR A 458 -8.85 -9.30 20.14
C TYR A 458 -9.66 -8.46 19.16
N ILE A 459 -10.36 -7.48 19.66
CA ILE A 459 -11.06 -6.49 18.83
C ILE A 459 -10.11 -5.34 18.55
N PRO A 460 -9.71 -5.06 17.31
CA PRO A 460 -8.90 -3.91 16.95
C PRO A 460 -9.53 -2.58 17.40
N ASP A 461 -8.71 -1.56 17.67
CA ASP A 461 -9.20 -0.30 18.20
C ASP A 461 -9.96 0.54 17.16
N THR A 462 -9.66 0.35 15.86
CA THR A 462 -10.35 1.02 14.75
C THR A 462 -10.57 0.08 13.56
N PRO A 463 -11.59 0.33 12.71
CA PRO A 463 -11.74 -0.40 11.45
C PRO A 463 -10.52 -0.29 10.54
N ASN A 464 -9.82 0.86 10.55
CA ASN A 464 -8.60 1.07 9.79
C ASN A 464 -7.48 0.12 10.22
N GLN A 465 -7.23 0.02 11.53
CA GLN A 465 -6.26 -0.94 12.08
C GLN A 465 -6.63 -2.38 11.68
N TYR A 466 -7.89 -2.76 11.85
CA TYR A 466 -8.36 -4.09 11.45
C TYR A 466 -8.09 -4.36 9.97
N TYR A 467 -8.38 -3.40 9.09
CA TYR A 467 -8.15 -3.53 7.66
C TYR A 467 -6.66 -3.64 7.29
N GLN A 468 -5.80 -2.89 7.96
CA GLN A 468 -4.35 -2.98 7.76
C GLN A 468 -3.77 -4.32 8.20
N GLU A 469 -4.24 -4.86 9.33
CA GLU A 469 -3.82 -6.16 9.86
C GLU A 469 -4.30 -7.31 8.97
N LEU A 470 -5.58 -7.36 8.61
CA LEU A 470 -6.12 -8.38 7.70
C LEU A 470 -5.54 -8.28 6.28
N GLY A 471 -5.11 -7.09 5.88
CA GLY A 471 -4.45 -6.82 4.60
C GLY A 471 -3.09 -7.52 4.41
N ARG A 472 -2.62 -8.28 5.41
CA ARG A 472 -1.48 -9.19 5.27
C ARG A 472 -1.82 -10.44 4.49
N GLY A 473 -3.09 -10.89 4.55
CA GLY A 473 -3.55 -12.08 3.84
C GLY A 473 -3.73 -11.86 2.34
N GLY A 474 -3.42 -12.88 1.52
CA GLY A 474 -3.75 -12.93 0.10
C GLY A 474 -3.15 -11.83 -0.78
N ARG A 475 -1.95 -11.32 -0.48
CA ARG A 475 -1.29 -10.28 -1.31
C ARG A 475 -0.89 -10.76 -2.70
N ASP A 476 -0.87 -12.07 -2.89
CA ASP A 476 -0.65 -12.71 -4.18
C ASP A 476 -1.92 -12.76 -5.06
N GLY A 477 -3.04 -12.20 -4.59
CA GLY A 477 -4.33 -12.22 -5.29
C GLY A 477 -5.16 -13.50 -5.07
N LEU A 478 -4.64 -14.47 -4.30
CA LEU A 478 -5.38 -15.68 -3.96
C LEU A 478 -6.20 -15.49 -2.68
N ALA A 479 -7.33 -16.21 -2.54
CA ALA A 479 -8.20 -16.13 -1.38
C ALA A 479 -7.45 -16.36 -0.06
N SER A 480 -7.81 -15.59 0.96
CA SER A 480 -7.29 -15.68 2.32
C SER A 480 -8.44 -15.64 3.32
N LEU A 481 -8.20 -16.08 4.54
CA LEU A 481 -9.16 -16.03 5.63
C LEU A 481 -8.81 -14.89 6.58
N SER A 482 -9.80 -14.06 6.91
CA SER A 482 -9.77 -13.10 8.01
C SER A 482 -10.69 -13.62 9.11
N VAL A 483 -10.11 -14.18 10.15
CA VAL A 483 -10.83 -14.83 11.24
C VAL A 483 -10.74 -13.97 12.49
N MET A 484 -11.86 -13.64 13.10
CA MET A 484 -11.91 -12.99 14.42
C MET A 484 -12.49 -13.99 15.42
N CYS A 485 -11.67 -14.43 16.40
CA CYS A 485 -12.08 -15.36 17.46
C CYS A 485 -12.05 -14.64 18.81
N ILE A 486 -13.23 -14.29 19.32
CA ILE A 486 -13.37 -13.44 20.51
C ILE A 486 -14.33 -14.05 21.55
N ASN A 487 -14.10 -13.72 22.79
CA ASN A 487 -15.14 -13.79 23.84
C ASN A 487 -15.85 -12.43 23.86
N PRO A 488 -17.12 -12.32 23.41
CA PRO A 488 -17.79 -11.03 23.27
C PRO A 488 -17.80 -10.19 24.55
N THR A 489 -17.95 -10.80 25.72
CA THR A 489 -17.98 -10.07 27.00
C THR A 489 -16.63 -9.48 27.34
N ASP A 490 -15.60 -10.33 27.42
CA ASP A 490 -14.27 -9.91 27.91
C ASP A 490 -13.53 -9.04 26.90
N ASP A 491 -13.62 -9.37 25.60
CA ASP A 491 -12.90 -8.66 24.56
C ASP A 491 -13.53 -7.29 24.23
N ILE A 492 -14.87 -7.15 24.33
CA ILE A 492 -15.55 -5.86 24.19
C ILE A 492 -15.18 -4.94 25.35
N ASP A 493 -15.24 -5.44 26.59
CA ASP A 493 -14.81 -4.67 27.77
C ASP A 493 -13.33 -4.25 27.69
N SER A 494 -12.47 -5.15 27.22
CA SER A 494 -11.07 -4.86 26.98
C SER A 494 -10.89 -3.76 25.92
N ALA A 495 -11.65 -3.78 24.84
CA ALA A 495 -11.61 -2.76 23.80
C ALA A 495 -11.99 -1.38 24.37
N TYR A 496 -13.09 -1.29 25.15
CA TYR A 496 -13.47 -0.03 25.79
C TYR A 496 -12.44 0.47 26.82
N LYS A 497 -11.79 -0.42 27.56
CA LYS A 497 -10.73 -0.04 28.51
C LYS A 497 -9.49 0.54 27.82
N ARG A 498 -9.19 0.11 26.60
CA ARG A 498 -8.07 0.67 25.83
C ARG A 498 -8.31 2.11 25.36
N MET A 499 -9.57 2.53 25.21
CA MET A 499 -9.93 3.91 24.83
C MET A 499 -9.48 4.96 25.87
N ASN A 500 -9.29 4.57 27.12
CA ASN A 500 -8.95 5.50 28.21
C ASN A 500 -7.51 6.02 28.21
N LYS A 501 -6.73 5.78 27.15
CA LYS A 501 -5.34 6.26 27.00
C LYS A 501 -5.21 7.75 26.61
N VAL A 502 -6.27 8.52 26.66
CA VAL A 502 -6.24 9.94 26.29
C VAL A 502 -5.98 10.81 27.52
N LEU A 503 -5.12 11.82 27.38
CA LEU A 503 -4.83 12.75 28.47
C LEU A 503 -6.11 13.47 28.93
N SER A 504 -6.25 13.66 30.25
CA SER A 504 -7.31 14.52 30.81
C SER A 504 -7.06 15.99 30.44
N PRO A 505 -8.10 16.85 30.41
CA PRO A 505 -7.95 18.27 30.14
C PRO A 505 -6.91 18.94 31.04
N ASP A 506 -6.90 18.61 32.34
CA ASP A 506 -5.92 19.14 33.28
C ASP A 506 -4.47 18.78 32.95
N LYS A 507 -4.26 17.53 32.46
CA LYS A 507 -2.94 17.09 32.03
C LYS A 507 -2.50 17.73 30.71
N ILE A 508 -3.43 17.95 29.76
CA ILE A 508 -3.15 18.69 28.54
C ILE A 508 -2.76 20.11 28.87
N TRP A 509 -3.58 20.78 29.69
CA TRP A 509 -3.36 22.17 30.08
C TRP A 509 -2.09 22.36 30.91
N GLY A 510 -1.87 21.53 31.93
CA GLY A 510 -0.67 21.59 32.76
C GLY A 510 0.63 21.39 31.95
N ARG A 511 0.67 20.48 30.98
CA ARG A 511 1.81 20.29 30.06
C ARG A 511 2.02 21.52 29.19
N TRP A 512 0.96 22.04 28.58
CA TRP A 512 1.02 23.23 27.74
C TRP A 512 1.55 24.44 28.53
N GLN A 513 0.97 24.72 29.71
CA GLN A 513 1.38 25.83 30.55
C GLN A 513 2.83 25.68 31.06
N SER A 514 3.25 24.47 31.39
CA SER A 514 4.63 24.21 31.81
C SER A 514 5.63 24.51 30.72
N MET A 515 5.37 24.08 29.48
CA MET A 515 6.23 24.40 28.35
C MET A 515 6.20 25.89 27.98
N LEU A 516 5.00 26.51 27.93
CA LEU A 516 4.85 27.89 27.49
C LEU A 516 5.52 28.91 28.45
N ASN A 517 5.47 28.64 29.76
CA ASN A 517 6.01 29.53 30.82
C ASN A 517 7.42 29.11 31.28
N SER A 518 8.08 28.19 30.60
CA SER A 518 9.45 27.79 30.92
C SER A 518 10.45 28.85 30.45
N ASP A 519 11.49 29.09 31.27
CA ASP A 519 12.63 29.95 30.89
C ASP A 519 13.40 29.42 29.68
N THR A 520 13.27 28.11 29.39
CA THR A 520 13.86 27.46 28.22
C THR A 520 13.02 27.62 26.94
N SER A 521 11.86 28.30 27.03
CA SER A 521 10.91 28.51 25.91
C SER A 521 10.84 29.99 25.48
N PRO A 522 11.84 30.52 24.77
CA PRO A 522 11.95 31.94 24.43
C PRO A 522 10.91 32.39 23.40
N TRP A 523 10.45 33.63 23.55
CA TRP A 523 9.59 34.32 22.60
C TRP A 523 10.41 35.17 21.61
N TYR A 524 10.09 35.10 20.32
CA TYR A 524 10.68 35.94 19.31
C TYR A 524 9.67 36.27 18.20
N LYS A 525 9.45 37.56 17.93
CA LYS A 525 8.52 38.08 16.91
C LYS A 525 7.11 37.45 16.99
N GLY A 526 6.53 37.35 18.18
CA GLY A 526 5.20 36.82 18.43
C GLY A 526 5.09 35.29 18.33
N MET A 527 6.20 34.58 18.17
CA MET A 527 6.28 33.11 18.19
C MET A 527 7.02 32.65 19.44
N CYS A 528 6.61 31.50 19.99
CA CYS A 528 7.28 30.84 21.12
C CYS A 528 8.03 29.60 20.61
N THR A 529 9.25 29.37 21.11
CA THR A 529 9.98 28.13 20.89
C THR A 529 9.82 27.26 22.13
N LEU A 530 8.90 26.30 22.06
CA LEU A 530 8.59 25.40 23.17
C LEU A 530 9.68 24.35 23.36
N ASP A 531 10.16 24.20 24.58
CA ASP A 531 11.09 23.12 24.95
C ASP A 531 10.29 21.92 25.46
N THR A 532 10.43 20.78 24.77
CA THR A 532 9.68 19.57 25.13
C THR A 532 10.31 18.79 26.29
N ALA A 533 11.53 19.12 26.72
CA ALA A 533 12.18 18.55 27.92
C ALA A 533 11.69 19.17 29.23
N VAL A 534 10.68 20.02 29.19
CA VAL A 534 10.11 20.62 30.39
C VAL A 534 9.24 19.61 31.14
N LYS A 535 9.55 19.40 32.44
CA LYS A 535 8.73 18.54 33.29
C LYS A 535 7.38 19.22 33.64
N PRO A 536 6.25 18.49 33.47
CA PRO A 536 4.93 19.05 33.81
C PRO A 536 4.82 19.34 35.33
N LYS A 537 4.35 20.51 35.68
CA LYS A 537 4.27 20.95 37.12
C LYS A 537 3.36 20.07 37.98
N TYR A 538 2.34 19.43 37.42
CA TYR A 538 1.47 18.53 38.19
C TYR A 538 2.14 17.19 38.54
N ASN A 539 3.31 16.89 38.00
CA ASN A 539 4.08 15.66 38.26
C ASN A 539 5.33 15.89 39.10
N VAL A 540 5.52 17.10 39.65
CA VAL A 540 6.71 17.42 40.45
C VAL A 540 6.62 16.69 41.79
N THR A 541 7.25 15.52 41.88
CA THR A 541 7.63 14.93 43.17
C THR A 541 8.95 15.55 43.59
N SER A 542 9.07 15.94 44.86
CA SER A 542 10.26 16.55 45.43
C SER A 542 11.52 15.73 45.10
N GLY A 543 12.40 16.23 44.22
CA GLY A 543 13.69 15.63 43.87
C GLY A 543 13.98 15.34 42.38
N ASP A 544 12.97 15.32 41.49
CA ASP A 544 13.19 15.12 40.06
C ASP A 544 13.08 16.43 39.27
N GLU A 545 14.18 16.95 38.76
CA GLU A 545 14.21 18.20 38.00
C GLU A 545 14.02 17.99 36.49
N ASP A 546 14.36 16.81 35.96
CA ASP A 546 14.34 16.51 34.49
C ASP A 546 13.08 15.78 34.03
N ALA A 547 12.64 16.08 32.79
CA ALA A 547 11.54 15.36 32.16
C ALA A 547 12.00 13.96 31.75
N SER A 548 11.17 12.96 32.00
CA SER A 548 11.38 11.60 31.47
C SER A 548 11.12 11.56 29.94
N GLU A 549 11.64 10.52 29.26
CA GLU A 549 11.34 10.28 27.84
C GLU A 549 9.82 10.25 27.56
N ILE A 550 9.06 9.68 28.48
CA ILE A 550 7.58 9.63 28.40
C ILE A 550 7.00 11.06 28.51
N ASP A 551 7.56 11.93 29.38
CA ASP A 551 7.09 13.31 29.48
C ASP A 551 7.36 14.09 28.19
N ILE A 552 8.53 13.91 27.57
CA ILE A 552 8.88 14.52 26.29
C ILE A 552 7.89 14.10 25.21
N GLN A 553 7.59 12.81 25.09
CA GLN A 553 6.61 12.29 24.12
C GLN A 553 5.22 12.89 24.34
N TRP A 554 4.73 12.98 25.58
CA TRP A 554 3.44 13.59 25.89
C TRP A 554 3.43 15.11 25.69
N ASN A 555 4.54 15.81 25.90
CA ASN A 555 4.66 17.24 25.64
C ASN A 555 4.54 17.51 24.12
N VAL A 556 5.24 16.73 23.32
CA VAL A 556 5.08 16.77 21.86
C VAL A 556 3.64 16.45 21.46
N TYR A 557 3.04 15.42 22.05
CA TYR A 557 1.64 15.07 21.81
C TYR A 557 0.71 16.27 22.00
N VAL A 558 0.85 17.01 23.09
CA VAL A 558 -0.01 18.18 23.37
C VAL A 558 0.15 19.24 22.29
N ILE A 559 1.37 19.54 21.85
CA ILE A 559 1.62 20.52 20.78
C ILE A 559 0.94 20.06 19.47
N LEU A 560 1.10 18.80 19.11
CA LEU A 560 0.52 18.23 17.90
C LEU A 560 -1.01 18.15 17.96
N LEU A 561 -1.58 17.88 19.13
CA LEU A 561 -3.02 17.91 19.36
C LEU A 561 -3.59 19.32 19.14
N LEU A 562 -2.98 20.33 19.74
CA LEU A 562 -3.38 21.74 19.55
C LEU A 562 -3.23 22.19 18.09
N ARG A 563 -2.18 21.74 17.38
CA ARG A 563 -2.02 21.96 15.94
C ARG A 563 -3.17 21.36 15.13
N ARG A 564 -3.59 20.12 15.44
CA ARG A 564 -4.68 19.42 14.74
C ARG A 564 -5.98 20.24 14.76
N TYR A 565 -6.23 20.92 15.85
CA TYR A 565 -7.39 21.81 16.01
C TYR A 565 -7.13 23.26 15.57
N ASN A 566 -5.97 23.52 14.94
CA ASN A 566 -5.57 24.83 14.46
C ASN A 566 -5.46 25.90 15.58
N TYR A 567 -5.27 25.49 16.83
CA TYR A 567 -5.01 26.41 17.93
C TYR A 567 -3.57 26.89 17.97
N VAL A 568 -2.64 26.11 17.39
CA VAL A 568 -1.25 26.49 17.13
C VAL A 568 -0.84 26.10 15.71
N SER A 569 0.14 26.84 15.15
CA SER A 569 0.81 26.45 13.91
C SER A 569 2.28 26.20 14.18
N ILE A 570 2.81 25.05 13.77
CA ILE A 570 4.23 24.72 13.87
C ILE A 570 4.97 25.42 12.73
N LYS A 571 5.99 26.21 13.04
CA LYS A 571 6.78 26.97 12.06
C LYS A 571 8.12 26.33 11.77
N SER A 572 8.79 25.79 12.78
CA SER A 572 10.05 25.05 12.64
C SER A 572 10.25 24.13 13.83
N MET A 573 11.17 23.23 13.69
CA MET A 573 11.56 22.32 14.76
C MET A 573 13.05 22.01 14.69
N ILE A 574 13.68 21.95 15.86
CA ILE A 574 15.08 21.59 16.02
C ILE A 574 15.15 20.43 17.01
N TYR A 575 15.87 19.38 16.66
CA TYR A 575 16.22 18.32 17.59
C TYR A 575 17.44 18.72 18.40
N ASP A 576 17.33 18.70 19.72
CA ASP A 576 18.42 18.95 20.67
C ASP A 576 19.05 17.61 21.09
N ALA A 577 20.17 17.26 20.46
CA ALA A 577 20.87 16.01 20.73
C ALA A 577 21.47 15.92 22.15
N GLY A 578 21.67 17.06 22.82
CA GLY A 578 22.21 17.08 24.18
C GLY A 578 21.19 16.59 25.21
N ASN A 579 19.91 16.91 24.99
CA ASN A 579 18.82 16.58 25.90
C ASN A 579 17.85 15.54 25.34
N ASP A 580 18.15 14.94 24.15
CA ASP A 580 17.27 14.03 23.41
C ASP A 580 15.81 14.52 23.33
N CYS A 581 15.63 15.79 23.01
CA CYS A 581 14.33 16.44 22.99
C CYS A 581 14.12 17.30 21.73
N TYR A 582 12.93 17.87 21.60
CA TYR A 582 12.58 18.75 20.48
C TYR A 582 12.35 20.18 20.99
N LYS A 583 12.85 21.15 20.23
CA LYS A 583 12.51 22.56 20.37
C LYS A 583 11.61 22.96 19.21
N ILE A 584 10.32 23.19 19.51
CA ILE A 584 9.28 23.38 18.51
C ILE A 584 8.84 24.84 18.50
N ARG A 585 9.06 25.54 17.40
CA ARG A 585 8.64 26.92 17.22
C ARG A 585 7.21 26.98 16.76
N VAL A 586 6.36 27.64 17.53
CA VAL A 586 4.93 27.75 17.25
C VAL A 586 4.46 29.21 17.19
N SER A 587 3.47 29.47 16.33
CA SER A 587 2.58 30.64 16.45
C SER A 587 1.29 30.20 17.12
N ILE A 588 0.82 30.98 18.08
CA ILE A 588 -0.42 30.73 18.81
C ILE A 588 -1.56 31.39 18.05
N ASN A 589 -2.55 30.60 17.62
CA ASN A 589 -3.71 31.07 16.86
C ASN A 589 -4.93 31.31 17.76
N ASN A 590 -4.98 30.68 18.95
CA ASN A 590 -6.00 30.92 19.96
C ASN A 590 -5.38 31.62 21.17
N GLU A 591 -5.78 32.89 21.44
CA GLU A 591 -5.21 33.72 22.50
C GLU A 591 -5.43 33.14 23.90
N GLU A 592 -6.50 32.38 24.15
CA GLU A 592 -6.76 31.72 25.43
C GLU A 592 -5.62 30.77 25.87
N LEU A 593 -4.82 30.29 24.92
CA LEU A 593 -3.63 29.47 25.22
C LEU A 593 -2.54 30.23 25.97
N LYS A 594 -2.60 31.56 25.97
CA LYS A 594 -1.67 32.44 26.74
C LYS A 594 -2.16 32.75 28.15
N ASP A 595 -3.39 32.36 28.49
CA ASP A 595 -3.94 32.61 29.84
C ASP A 595 -3.13 31.83 30.88
N LYS A 596 -3.00 32.42 32.05
CA LYS A 596 -2.28 31.83 33.20
C LYS A 596 -3.20 31.19 34.23
N ASP A 597 -4.49 31.01 33.89
CA ASP A 597 -5.42 30.30 34.77
C ASP A 597 -4.95 28.84 34.95
N PRO A 598 -4.88 28.34 36.20
CA PRO A 598 -4.52 26.94 36.42
C PRO A 598 -5.58 25.95 35.87
N ASN A 599 -6.83 26.38 35.67
CA ASN A 599 -7.90 25.57 35.17
C ASN A 599 -7.87 25.55 33.62
N PRO A 600 -8.11 24.41 32.99
CA PRO A 600 -8.17 24.34 31.55
C PRO A 600 -9.36 25.13 31.01
N PRO A 601 -9.16 25.96 29.97
CA PRO A 601 -10.29 26.65 29.31
C PRO A 601 -11.23 25.66 28.64
N GLN A 602 -12.49 26.06 28.42
CA GLN A 602 -13.56 25.20 27.94
C GLN A 602 -13.21 24.52 26.62
N PHE A 603 -12.52 25.18 25.71
CA PHE A 603 -12.16 24.60 24.40
C PHE A 603 -11.23 23.37 24.56
N ILE A 604 -10.41 23.28 25.60
CA ILE A 604 -9.58 22.09 25.87
C ILE A 604 -10.48 20.91 26.28
N GLN A 605 -11.52 21.16 27.06
CA GLN A 605 -12.51 20.14 27.40
C GLN A 605 -13.27 19.69 26.16
N ASP A 606 -13.75 20.63 25.35
CA ASP A 606 -14.51 20.34 24.12
C ASP A 606 -13.67 19.53 23.12
N MET A 607 -12.40 19.90 22.96
CA MET A 607 -11.42 19.17 22.13
C MET A 607 -11.24 17.74 22.63
N ARG A 608 -11.06 17.56 23.93
CA ARG A 608 -10.89 16.26 24.58
C ARG A 608 -12.12 15.37 24.40
N ASP A 609 -13.31 15.94 24.58
CA ASP A 609 -14.59 15.22 24.44
C ASP A 609 -14.83 14.81 23.00
N LYS A 610 -14.45 15.64 22.02
CA LYS A 610 -14.50 15.32 20.60
C LYS A 610 -13.57 14.18 20.22
N GLU A 611 -12.32 14.17 20.73
CA GLU A 611 -11.38 13.07 20.54
C GLU A 611 -11.91 11.76 21.15
N ALA A 612 -12.39 11.80 22.41
CA ALA A 612 -12.95 10.63 23.07
C ALA A 612 -14.14 10.04 22.33
N LYS A 613 -15.06 10.90 21.89
CA LYS A 613 -16.23 10.48 21.11
C LYS A 613 -15.82 9.91 19.74
N GLY A 614 -14.77 10.44 19.14
CA GLY A 614 -14.20 9.90 17.91
C GLY A 614 -13.74 8.44 18.09
N PHE A 615 -12.92 8.18 19.11
CA PHE A 615 -12.46 6.81 19.43
C PHE A 615 -13.62 5.87 19.77
N GLU A 616 -14.57 6.32 20.55
CA GLU A 616 -15.76 5.54 20.91
C GLU A 616 -16.56 5.13 19.66
N ASN A 617 -16.73 6.03 18.71
CA ASN A 617 -17.45 5.75 17.47
C ASN A 617 -16.72 4.70 16.62
N GLU A 618 -15.40 4.73 16.54
CA GLU A 618 -14.60 3.73 15.81
C GLU A 618 -14.80 2.33 16.39
N ILE A 619 -14.69 2.16 17.70
CA ILE A 619 -14.95 0.86 18.37
C ILE A 619 -16.39 0.41 18.19
N ARG A 620 -17.36 1.32 18.35
CA ARG A 620 -18.79 1.00 18.16
C ARG A 620 -19.11 0.47 16.76
N ARG A 621 -18.39 0.94 15.72
CA ARG A 621 -18.53 0.41 14.36
C ARG A 621 -18.15 -1.06 14.27
N ILE A 622 -17.03 -1.44 14.87
CA ILE A 622 -16.59 -2.84 14.89
C ILE A 622 -17.57 -3.69 15.69
N ILE A 623 -17.97 -3.23 16.88
CA ILE A 623 -18.93 -3.95 17.74
C ILE A 623 -20.27 -4.14 17.01
N ARG A 624 -20.77 -3.12 16.31
CA ARG A 624 -21.97 -3.24 15.48
C ARG A 624 -21.83 -4.33 14.40
N GLY A 625 -20.67 -4.44 13.77
CA GLY A 625 -20.37 -5.51 12.81
C GLY A 625 -20.37 -6.89 13.48
N ILE A 626 -19.80 -6.99 14.69
CA ILE A 626 -19.77 -8.21 15.50
C ILE A 626 -21.18 -8.66 15.92
N ASP A 627 -22.01 -7.73 16.39
CA ASP A 627 -23.38 -8.03 16.86
C ASP A 627 -24.31 -8.42 15.72
N ASN A 628 -24.13 -7.82 14.55
CA ASN A 628 -24.99 -8.02 13.39
C ASN A 628 -24.33 -8.83 12.26
N SER A 629 -23.33 -9.64 12.56
CA SER A 629 -22.50 -10.35 11.57
C SER A 629 -23.26 -11.28 10.61
N GLN A 630 -24.48 -11.71 10.96
CA GLN A 630 -25.35 -12.54 10.11
C GLN A 630 -26.22 -11.72 9.15
N SER A 631 -26.51 -10.47 9.48
CA SER A 631 -27.43 -9.58 8.75
C SER A 631 -26.75 -8.44 8.02
N LEU A 632 -25.59 -7.98 8.52
CA LEU A 632 -24.79 -6.93 7.90
C LEU A 632 -23.58 -7.51 7.18
N CYS A 633 -23.24 -6.95 6.04
CA CYS A 633 -21.97 -7.28 5.38
C CYS A 633 -20.82 -6.79 6.23
N TRP A 634 -19.78 -7.61 6.33
CA TRP A 634 -18.59 -7.25 7.10
C TRP A 634 -17.89 -5.97 6.56
N SER A 635 -18.01 -5.72 5.26
CA SER A 635 -17.50 -4.50 4.64
C SER A 635 -18.19 -3.21 5.07
N GLU A 636 -19.43 -3.31 5.60
CA GLU A 636 -20.20 -2.13 6.02
C GLU A 636 -19.53 -1.35 7.16
N MET A 637 -18.69 -2.01 7.98
CA MET A 637 -17.91 -1.33 9.01
C MET A 637 -16.93 -0.30 8.44
N PHE A 638 -16.54 -0.42 7.16
CA PHE A 638 -15.57 0.46 6.52
C PHE A 638 -16.22 1.65 5.79
N PHE A 639 -17.53 1.67 5.58
CA PHE A 639 -18.21 2.71 4.78
C PHE A 639 -18.06 4.11 5.36
N ASP A 640 -18.11 4.24 6.69
CA ASP A 640 -17.91 5.53 7.35
C ASP A 640 -16.43 5.87 7.53
N THR A 641 -15.56 4.90 7.36
CA THR A 641 -14.11 5.05 7.52
C THR A 641 -13.49 5.58 6.24
N TYR A 642 -13.87 5.02 5.08
CA TYR A 642 -13.35 5.38 3.76
C TYR A 642 -14.42 6.02 2.89
N ASP A 643 -14.04 6.95 2.04
CA ASP A 643 -15.00 7.71 1.22
C ASP A 643 -15.66 6.86 0.12
N MET A 644 -14.99 5.79 -0.31
CA MET A 644 -15.42 5.03 -1.50
C MET A 644 -15.24 3.53 -1.34
N VAL A 645 -15.85 3.00 -0.34
CA VAL A 645 -15.93 1.54 -0.21
C VAL A 645 -17.22 1.08 -0.89
N SER A 646 -17.08 0.31 -1.99
CA SER A 646 -18.20 -0.43 -2.52
C SER A 646 -18.66 -1.51 -1.53
N ALA A 647 -19.95 -1.86 -1.58
CA ALA A 647 -20.58 -2.85 -0.70
C ALA A 647 -20.06 -4.30 -0.88
N TYR A 648 -18.88 -4.50 -1.45
CA TYR A 648 -18.38 -5.82 -1.82
C TYR A 648 -17.30 -6.32 -0.86
N CYS A 649 -17.61 -7.44 -0.18
CA CYS A 649 -16.61 -8.26 0.52
C CYS A 649 -16.25 -9.49 -0.31
N GLY A 650 -15.11 -10.13 -0.01
CA GLY A 650 -14.72 -11.40 -0.63
C GLY A 650 -15.56 -12.61 -0.21
N GLY A 651 -16.40 -12.46 0.81
CA GLY A 651 -17.29 -13.48 1.39
C GLY A 651 -17.43 -13.28 2.89
N CYS A 652 -18.64 -13.37 3.39
CA CYS A 652 -18.98 -13.26 4.82
C CYS A 652 -20.29 -14.00 5.11
N ALA A 653 -20.68 -14.08 6.37
CA ALA A 653 -21.90 -14.79 6.77
C ALA A 653 -23.17 -14.29 6.07
N LYS A 654 -23.23 -13.00 5.69
CA LYS A 654 -24.35 -12.43 4.90
C LYS A 654 -24.26 -12.83 3.43
N HIS A 655 -23.06 -12.69 2.83
CA HIS A 655 -22.81 -13.04 1.43
C HIS A 655 -22.23 -14.45 1.35
N LYS A 656 -23.10 -15.44 1.31
CA LYS A 656 -22.73 -16.87 1.36
C LYS A 656 -21.93 -17.34 0.14
N LEU A 657 -22.02 -16.62 -1.00
CA LEU A 657 -21.34 -16.97 -2.24
C LEU A 657 -20.80 -15.72 -2.94
N PRO A 658 -19.66 -15.83 -3.65
CA PRO A 658 -19.13 -14.77 -4.51
C PRO A 658 -20.05 -14.37 -5.67
N GLU A 659 -21.09 -15.18 -5.99
CA GLU A 659 -22.08 -14.92 -7.04
C GLU A 659 -22.88 -13.62 -6.85
N ALA A 660 -22.97 -13.11 -5.61
CA ALA A 660 -23.53 -11.78 -5.34
C ALA A 660 -22.58 -10.64 -5.75
N MET A 661 -21.37 -10.95 -6.17
CA MET A 661 -20.41 -9.98 -6.68
C MET A 661 -20.65 -9.78 -8.15
N GLU A 662 -21.58 -8.86 -8.49
CA GLU A 662 -21.61 -8.34 -9.85
C GLU A 662 -20.20 -7.91 -10.26
N SER A 663 -19.78 -8.47 -11.39
CA SER A 663 -18.50 -8.29 -12.00
C SER A 663 -17.89 -6.88 -11.84
N GLY A 664 -16.82 -6.81 -11.11
CA GLY A 664 -15.62 -6.12 -11.49
C GLY A 664 -15.56 -4.62 -11.64
N LYS A 665 -16.58 -3.84 -11.34
CA LYS A 665 -16.45 -2.38 -11.39
C LYS A 665 -16.12 -1.84 -10.01
N PHE A 666 -14.83 -1.72 -9.72
CA PHE A 666 -14.39 -0.88 -8.61
C PHE A 666 -14.83 0.56 -8.88
N PRO A 667 -15.49 1.23 -7.92
CA PRO A 667 -15.68 2.66 -8.04
C PRO A 667 -14.30 3.32 -8.00
N LEU A 668 -13.82 3.80 -9.15
CA LEU A 668 -12.67 4.65 -9.22
C LEU A 668 -13.06 6.01 -8.68
N LEU A 669 -12.54 6.40 -7.54
CA LEU A 669 -12.49 7.79 -7.14
C LEU A 669 -11.37 8.48 -7.87
N LEU A 670 -11.78 9.39 -8.67
CA LEU A 670 -10.92 10.26 -9.43
C LEU A 670 -10.83 11.62 -8.76
N PRO A 671 -9.75 12.38 -9.02
CA PRO A 671 -9.42 13.59 -8.27
C PRO A 671 -10.58 14.56 -8.16
N VAL A 672 -10.71 15.17 -6.98
CA VAL A 672 -11.83 16.04 -6.64
C VAL A 672 -11.66 17.47 -7.20
N LYS A 673 -10.41 17.91 -7.37
CA LYS A 673 -10.07 19.21 -7.99
C LYS A 673 -8.81 19.06 -8.82
N GLU A 674 -8.89 19.37 -10.08
CA GLU A 674 -7.94 19.02 -11.10
C GLU A 674 -7.37 20.25 -11.78
N PRO A 675 -6.06 20.30 -11.97
CA PRO A 675 -5.53 21.02 -13.12
C PRO A 675 -5.75 20.12 -14.36
N ARG A 676 -6.81 20.39 -15.13
CA ARG A 676 -6.95 19.81 -16.46
C ARG A 676 -5.76 20.20 -17.32
N LYS A 677 -5.22 19.28 -18.08
CA LYS A 677 -4.18 19.60 -19.06
C LYS A 677 -4.81 20.45 -20.16
N SER A 678 -4.26 21.63 -20.38
CA SER A 678 -4.63 22.44 -21.51
C SER A 678 -3.98 21.91 -22.79
N VAL A 679 -4.67 22.05 -23.91
CA VAL A 679 -4.07 21.77 -25.23
C VAL A 679 -2.95 22.78 -25.49
N SER A 680 -1.75 22.30 -25.80
CA SER A 680 -0.58 23.15 -26.06
C SER A 680 -0.79 24.05 -27.28
N LEU A 681 -0.14 25.21 -27.31
CA LEU A 681 -0.17 26.12 -28.47
C LEU A 681 0.43 25.47 -29.73
N GLU A 682 1.44 24.63 -29.54
CA GLU A 682 2.08 23.90 -30.62
C GLU A 682 1.13 22.87 -31.25
N LEU A 683 0.44 22.07 -30.41
CA LEU A 683 -0.53 21.10 -30.89
C LEU A 683 -1.70 21.79 -31.61
N LYS A 684 -2.19 22.94 -31.10
CA LYS A 684 -3.21 23.75 -31.78
C LYS A 684 -2.76 24.23 -33.15
N LYS A 685 -1.52 24.66 -33.29
CA LYS A 685 -0.95 25.04 -34.58
C LYS A 685 -0.91 23.90 -35.58
N ILE A 686 -0.43 22.71 -35.11
CA ILE A 686 -0.37 21.52 -35.93
C ILE A 686 -1.77 21.11 -36.42
N CYS A 687 -2.77 21.17 -35.55
CA CYS A 687 -4.16 20.86 -35.86
C CYS A 687 -4.93 22.03 -36.51
N GLN A 688 -4.23 23.09 -37.00
CA GLN A 688 -4.84 24.23 -37.64
C GLN A 688 -5.94 24.90 -36.79
N ASN A 689 -5.76 24.92 -35.46
CA ASN A 689 -6.72 25.36 -34.45
C ASN A 689 -8.03 24.56 -34.38
N ALA A 690 -8.12 23.43 -35.05
CA ALA A 690 -9.25 22.51 -34.92
C ALA A 690 -9.11 21.66 -33.67
N MET A 691 -10.23 21.34 -33.03
CA MET A 691 -10.27 20.42 -31.86
C MET A 691 -10.42 18.94 -32.27
N GLU A 692 -10.48 18.68 -33.54
CA GLU A 692 -10.47 17.35 -34.13
C GLU A 692 -9.77 17.41 -35.51
N SER A 693 -8.93 16.43 -35.83
CA SER A 693 -8.20 16.38 -37.10
C SER A 693 -7.84 14.96 -37.46
N LEU A 694 -7.68 14.67 -38.77
CA LEU A 694 -7.15 13.42 -39.29
C LEU A 694 -5.71 13.62 -39.75
N LEU A 695 -4.81 12.87 -39.19
CA LEU A 695 -3.44 12.75 -39.67
C LEU A 695 -3.30 11.45 -40.47
N VAL A 696 -2.86 11.59 -41.70
CA VAL A 696 -2.54 10.43 -42.60
C VAL A 696 -1.02 10.39 -42.76
N GLY A 697 -0.42 9.25 -42.36
CA GLY A 697 1.02 9.03 -42.43
C GLY A 697 1.36 7.74 -43.15
N GLU A 698 2.56 7.65 -43.76
CA GLU A 698 3.08 6.41 -44.33
C GLU A 698 3.42 5.36 -43.26
N GLU A 699 3.58 4.10 -43.67
CA GLU A 699 3.96 3.03 -42.74
C GLU A 699 5.28 3.33 -42.00
N ASP A 700 5.29 3.09 -40.68
CA ASP A 700 6.47 3.16 -39.82
C ASP A 700 7.07 4.56 -39.56
N ASP A 701 6.31 5.63 -39.77
CA ASP A 701 6.81 6.98 -39.48
C ASP A 701 6.71 7.35 -37.99
N TYR A 702 7.58 6.72 -37.20
CA TYR A 702 7.73 7.08 -35.77
C TYR A 702 8.16 8.53 -35.54
N SER A 703 8.77 9.20 -36.54
CA SER A 703 9.24 10.56 -36.40
C SER A 703 8.07 11.53 -36.19
N VAL A 704 7.00 11.32 -36.96
CA VAL A 704 5.76 12.10 -36.89
C VAL A 704 5.04 11.84 -35.57
N LEU A 705 4.89 10.57 -35.16
CA LEU A 705 4.30 10.23 -33.87
C LEU A 705 5.06 10.86 -32.70
N ASN A 706 6.39 10.76 -32.70
CA ASN A 706 7.25 11.36 -31.68
C ASN A 706 7.14 12.90 -31.62
N ARG A 707 6.93 13.55 -32.75
CA ARG A 707 6.70 14.99 -32.79
C ARG A 707 5.38 15.36 -32.09
N PHE A 708 4.29 14.60 -32.32
CA PHE A 708 3.04 14.82 -31.62
C PHE A 708 3.17 14.60 -30.10
N LEU A 709 3.94 13.60 -29.68
CA LEU A 709 4.21 13.35 -28.26
C LEU A 709 4.91 14.54 -27.62
N LYS A 710 5.89 15.13 -28.29
CA LYS A 710 6.59 16.35 -27.83
C LYS A 710 5.71 17.59 -27.85
N SER A 711 4.80 17.69 -28.79
CA SER A 711 3.92 18.86 -28.97
C SER A 711 2.79 18.95 -27.95
N GLY A 712 2.65 17.99 -27.04
CA GLY A 712 1.70 18.06 -25.94
C GLY A 712 0.53 17.07 -26.01
N VAL A 713 0.70 15.98 -26.77
CA VAL A 713 -0.16 14.80 -26.62
C VAL A 713 0.06 14.21 -25.24
N SER A 714 -1.03 13.96 -24.52
CA SER A 714 -1.01 13.42 -23.15
C SER A 714 -1.52 11.99 -23.08
N ILE A 715 -2.27 11.56 -24.11
CA ILE A 715 -2.91 10.25 -24.14
C ILE A 715 -2.79 9.66 -25.56
N ILE A 716 -2.50 8.36 -25.61
CA ILE A 716 -2.65 7.58 -26.83
C ILE A 716 -3.78 6.57 -26.59
N VAL A 717 -4.72 6.47 -27.55
CA VAL A 717 -5.83 5.53 -27.48
C VAL A 717 -5.75 4.60 -28.69
N LEU A 718 -5.88 3.28 -28.42
CA LEU A 718 -5.96 2.26 -29.45
C LEU A 718 -7.22 1.40 -29.22
N ASP A 719 -7.62 0.64 -30.25
CA ASP A 719 -8.57 -0.44 -30.04
C ASP A 719 -7.96 -1.51 -29.12
N ASP A 720 -8.78 -2.18 -28.28
CA ASP A 720 -8.25 -3.09 -27.26
C ASP A 720 -7.47 -4.28 -27.88
N VAL A 721 -7.90 -4.77 -29.04
CA VAL A 721 -7.20 -5.86 -29.74
C VAL A 721 -5.90 -5.38 -30.37
N SER A 722 -5.90 -4.15 -30.86
CA SER A 722 -4.73 -3.51 -31.48
C SER A 722 -3.68 -3.14 -30.46
N LEU A 723 -4.12 -2.77 -29.25
CA LEU A 723 -3.22 -2.39 -28.16
C LEU A 723 -2.23 -3.50 -27.83
N GLU A 724 -2.69 -4.73 -27.73
CA GLU A 724 -1.82 -5.87 -27.43
C GLU A 724 -0.94 -6.27 -28.62
N ARG A 725 -1.51 -6.29 -29.82
CA ARG A 725 -0.79 -6.64 -31.06
C ARG A 725 0.30 -5.65 -31.44
N ASN A 726 0.03 -4.35 -31.25
CA ASN A 726 0.92 -3.27 -31.67
C ASN A 726 1.71 -2.67 -30.51
N PHE A 727 1.80 -3.37 -29.37
CA PHE A 727 2.49 -2.86 -28.20
C PHE A 727 3.98 -2.58 -28.47
N ASP A 728 4.63 -3.32 -29.32
CA ASP A 728 6.01 -3.11 -29.74
C ASP A 728 6.18 -1.75 -30.48
N LEU A 729 5.16 -1.30 -31.22
CA LEU A 729 5.13 0.05 -31.82
C LEU A 729 5.21 1.13 -30.71
N ILE A 730 4.42 0.97 -29.65
CA ILE A 730 4.43 1.90 -28.50
C ILE A 730 5.80 1.91 -27.82
N LEU A 731 6.44 0.76 -27.68
CA LEU A 731 7.78 0.64 -27.09
C LEU A 731 8.88 1.31 -27.89
N ASN A 732 8.70 1.45 -29.20
CA ASN A 732 9.63 2.12 -30.10
C ASN A 732 9.43 3.64 -30.14
N MET A 733 8.34 4.16 -29.58
CA MET A 733 8.12 5.59 -29.43
C MET A 733 9.12 6.23 -28.47
N GLU A 734 9.18 7.55 -28.52
CA GLU A 734 10.06 8.32 -27.62
C GLU A 734 9.66 8.13 -26.14
N SER A 735 10.67 8.15 -25.26
CA SER A 735 10.48 7.93 -23.84
C SER A 735 9.93 9.18 -23.16
N VAL A 736 8.63 9.43 -23.26
CA VAL A 736 7.93 10.52 -22.56
C VAL A 736 7.19 9.94 -21.36
N SER A 737 7.55 10.37 -20.14
CA SER A 737 7.10 9.74 -18.88
C SER A 737 5.62 9.88 -18.60
N ASN A 738 5.00 10.99 -19.00
CA ASN A 738 3.66 11.39 -18.60
C ASN A 738 2.57 11.09 -19.66
N ILE A 739 2.89 10.32 -20.71
CA ILE A 739 1.92 9.91 -21.73
C ILE A 739 1.26 8.60 -21.30
N MET A 740 -0.06 8.61 -21.23
CA MET A 740 -0.85 7.44 -20.86
C MET A 740 -1.34 6.70 -22.12
N ILE A 741 -1.17 5.39 -22.13
CA ILE A 741 -1.65 4.51 -23.22
C ILE A 741 -2.97 3.89 -22.76
N LEU A 742 -4.04 4.01 -23.52
CA LEU A 742 -5.35 3.48 -23.18
C LEU A 742 -5.89 2.57 -24.30
N GLY A 743 -6.53 1.48 -23.90
CA GLY A 743 -7.50 0.82 -24.75
C GLY A 743 -8.81 1.61 -24.81
N ILE A 744 -9.64 1.35 -25.81
CA ILE A 744 -10.92 2.07 -25.97
C ILE A 744 -11.90 1.80 -24.82
N LYS A 745 -11.85 0.61 -24.20
CA LYS A 745 -12.66 0.30 -23.02
C LYS A 745 -12.22 1.14 -21.83
N GLU A 746 -10.91 1.24 -21.56
CA GLU A 746 -10.36 2.10 -20.51
C GLU A 746 -10.73 3.58 -20.73
N TYR A 747 -10.55 4.08 -21.95
CA TYR A 747 -10.91 5.46 -22.34
C TYR A 747 -12.39 5.75 -22.04
N ARG A 748 -13.28 4.83 -22.40
CA ARG A 748 -14.72 4.95 -22.13
C ARG A 748 -15.04 5.02 -20.64
N GLU A 749 -14.44 4.16 -19.84
CA GLU A 749 -14.70 4.13 -18.38
C GLU A 749 -14.15 5.39 -17.69
N LEU A 750 -12.95 5.82 -18.04
CA LEU A 750 -12.36 7.04 -17.50
C LEU A 750 -13.15 8.30 -17.90
N SER A 751 -13.67 8.35 -19.12
CA SER A 751 -14.48 9.49 -19.59
C SER A 751 -15.83 9.57 -18.89
N LYS A 752 -16.46 8.43 -18.55
CA LYS A 752 -17.73 8.38 -17.79
C LYS A 752 -17.57 8.82 -16.33
N ALA A 753 -16.42 8.53 -15.74
CA ALA A 753 -16.17 8.75 -14.32
C ALA A 753 -15.82 10.21 -13.96
N SER A 754 -16.06 11.19 -14.82
CA SER A 754 -15.66 12.60 -14.61
C SER A 754 -14.14 12.78 -14.40
N ALA A 755 -13.36 11.93 -15.04
CA ALA A 755 -11.91 11.83 -14.90
C ALA A 755 -11.14 12.84 -15.74
N GLY A 756 -11.56 14.10 -15.74
CA GLY A 756 -10.97 15.15 -16.57
C GLY A 756 -9.44 15.29 -16.40
N PHE A 757 -8.91 14.98 -15.23
CA PHE A 757 -7.47 14.95 -14.99
C PHE A 757 -6.73 13.96 -15.90
N TYR A 758 -7.29 12.76 -16.08
CA TYR A 758 -6.68 11.73 -16.93
C TYR A 758 -7.01 11.92 -18.39
N VAL A 759 -8.23 12.35 -18.70
CA VAL A 759 -8.75 12.47 -20.08
C VAL A 759 -8.86 13.95 -20.48
N SER A 760 -7.70 14.61 -20.57
CA SER A 760 -7.63 16.05 -20.92
C SER A 760 -6.41 16.35 -21.79
N GLY A 761 -6.42 17.47 -22.50
CA GLY A 761 -5.32 17.91 -23.36
C GLY A 761 -5.37 17.29 -24.76
N GLY A 762 -4.23 16.86 -25.29
CA GLY A 762 -4.12 16.23 -26.61
C GLY A 762 -4.29 14.71 -26.54
N ILE A 763 -5.20 14.17 -27.34
CA ILE A 763 -5.42 12.73 -27.46
C ILE A 763 -5.07 12.30 -28.88
N LEU A 764 -4.18 11.32 -29.01
CA LEU A 764 -3.83 10.67 -30.28
C LEU A 764 -4.51 9.30 -30.35
N ALA A 765 -5.46 9.15 -31.27
CA ALA A 765 -6.15 7.90 -31.53
C ALA A 765 -5.51 7.21 -32.74
N ILE A 766 -4.94 6.01 -32.52
CA ILE A 766 -4.26 5.26 -33.57
C ILE A 766 -5.20 4.18 -34.11
N TYR A 767 -5.40 4.19 -35.43
CA TYR A 767 -6.25 3.24 -36.12
C TYR A 767 -5.45 2.10 -36.72
N ASP A 768 -5.97 0.89 -36.62
CA ASP A 768 -5.59 -0.20 -37.51
C ASP A 768 -6.28 0.01 -38.85
N ASP A 769 -5.66 -0.49 -39.93
CA ASP A 769 -6.21 -0.39 -41.30
C ASP A 769 -7.47 -1.26 -41.52
N ASP A 770 -8.08 -1.74 -40.47
CA ASP A 770 -9.32 -2.51 -40.45
C ASP A 770 -10.53 -1.58 -40.42
N GLY A 771 -11.16 -1.40 -41.58
CA GLY A 771 -12.36 -0.56 -41.72
C GLY A 771 -13.60 -1.04 -40.94
N GLU A 772 -13.61 -2.29 -40.43
CA GLU A 772 -14.76 -2.81 -39.66
C GLU A 772 -14.82 -2.28 -38.24
N SER A 773 -13.70 -2.25 -37.53
CA SER A 773 -13.57 -1.74 -36.14
C SER A 773 -13.54 -0.21 -36.07
N ALA A 774 -12.99 0.43 -37.12
CA ALA A 774 -12.75 1.88 -37.18
C ALA A 774 -13.99 2.74 -36.94
N LEU A 775 -15.15 2.34 -37.48
CA LEU A 775 -16.41 3.08 -37.28
C LEU A 775 -16.83 3.10 -35.82
N THR A 776 -16.76 1.96 -35.15
CA THR A 776 -17.12 1.83 -33.73
C THR A 776 -16.13 2.61 -32.87
N PHE A 777 -14.84 2.51 -33.18
CA PHE A 777 -13.77 3.21 -32.49
C PHE A 777 -13.93 4.73 -32.59
N CYS A 778 -14.12 5.27 -33.83
CA CYS A 778 -14.36 6.68 -34.06
C CYS A 778 -15.59 7.21 -33.31
N ASN A 779 -16.71 6.48 -33.34
CA ASN A 779 -17.94 6.86 -32.65
C ASN A 779 -17.79 6.86 -31.13
N LEU A 780 -17.07 5.88 -30.55
CA LEU A 780 -16.79 5.85 -29.11
C LEU A 780 -15.88 6.99 -28.68
N LEU A 781 -14.81 7.28 -29.42
CA LEU A 781 -13.93 8.40 -29.14
C LEU A 781 -14.71 9.73 -29.08
N ARG A 782 -15.56 9.99 -30.03
CA ARG A 782 -16.35 11.22 -30.11
C ARG A 782 -17.44 11.29 -29.05
N ARG A 783 -18.11 10.19 -28.77
CA ARG A 783 -19.19 10.12 -27.78
C ARG A 783 -18.70 10.51 -26.38
N TYR A 784 -17.46 10.18 -26.06
CA TYR A 784 -16.88 10.40 -24.71
C TYR A 784 -15.84 11.53 -24.67
N LYS A 785 -15.63 12.25 -25.77
CA LYS A 785 -14.74 13.40 -25.84
C LYS A 785 -15.32 14.57 -25.06
N SER A 786 -14.52 15.21 -24.18
CA SER A 786 -14.88 16.49 -23.58
C SER A 786 -14.55 17.67 -24.51
N GLU A 787 -15.21 18.82 -24.31
CA GLU A 787 -15.08 19.98 -25.20
C GLU A 787 -13.67 20.59 -25.25
N ASP A 788 -12.90 20.44 -24.18
CA ASP A 788 -11.53 20.96 -24.01
C ASP A 788 -10.43 20.01 -24.51
N VAL A 789 -10.79 18.88 -25.12
CA VAL A 789 -9.87 17.88 -25.66
C VAL A 789 -9.63 18.09 -27.14
N CYS A 790 -8.34 18.14 -27.53
CA CYS A 790 -7.94 18.05 -28.94
C CYS A 790 -7.75 16.58 -29.33
N LEU A 791 -8.58 16.06 -30.21
CA LEU A 791 -8.56 14.68 -30.71
C LEU A 791 -7.90 14.58 -32.07
N ILE A 792 -6.83 13.82 -32.16
CA ILE A 792 -6.08 13.60 -33.39
C ILE A 792 -6.26 12.13 -33.77
N HIS A 793 -6.84 11.88 -34.92
CA HIS A 793 -6.98 10.57 -35.49
C HIS A 793 -5.77 10.29 -36.38
N TYR A 794 -5.02 9.23 -36.13
CA TYR A 794 -3.90 8.82 -36.94
C TYR A 794 -4.21 7.51 -37.65
N ALA A 795 -4.06 7.51 -38.95
CA ALA A 795 -4.21 6.30 -39.81
C ALA A 795 -3.11 6.28 -40.87
N LYS A 796 -2.66 5.08 -41.29
CA LYS A 796 -1.66 4.91 -42.35
C LYS A 796 -2.18 5.35 -43.72
N SER A 797 -3.49 5.26 -43.92
CA SER A 797 -4.17 5.71 -45.12
C SER A 797 -5.55 6.26 -44.81
N ASP A 798 -6.15 7.02 -45.75
CA ASP A 798 -7.54 7.46 -45.65
C ASP A 798 -8.44 6.31 -46.20
N PHE A 799 -8.48 5.20 -45.47
CA PHE A 799 -9.16 4.00 -45.90
C PHE A 799 -10.69 4.13 -45.93
N PHE A 800 -11.34 3.32 -46.71
CA PHE A 800 -12.78 3.36 -46.94
C PHE A 800 -13.51 2.48 -45.94
N ILE A 801 -14.46 3.04 -45.21
CA ILE A 801 -15.30 2.34 -44.23
C ILE A 801 -16.52 1.78 -44.92
N GLN A 802 -16.54 0.47 -45.20
CA GLN A 802 -17.59 -0.17 -45.97
C GLN A 802 -19.00 -0.06 -45.39
N LYS A 803 -19.16 -0.09 -44.05
CA LYS A 803 -20.47 0.01 -43.41
C LYS A 803 -21.20 1.32 -43.68
N VAL A 804 -20.50 2.41 -43.89
CA VAL A 804 -21.06 3.74 -44.14
C VAL A 804 -20.76 4.26 -45.53
N GLN A 805 -20.05 3.52 -46.34
CA GLN A 805 -19.67 3.86 -47.74
C GLN A 805 -18.98 5.23 -47.83
N LYS A 806 -18.02 5.51 -46.85
CA LYS A 806 -17.28 6.77 -46.81
C LYS A 806 -15.83 6.55 -46.37
N PRO A 807 -14.88 7.39 -46.83
CA PRO A 807 -13.52 7.40 -46.31
C PRO A 807 -13.49 7.86 -44.85
N LEU A 808 -12.43 7.50 -44.12
CA LEU A 808 -12.26 7.89 -42.70
C LEU A 808 -12.31 9.42 -42.55
N SER A 809 -11.70 10.17 -43.48
CA SER A 809 -11.72 11.65 -43.48
C SER A 809 -13.12 12.24 -43.50
N ALA A 810 -14.08 11.59 -44.14
CA ALA A 810 -15.47 12.03 -44.15
C ALA A 810 -16.22 11.78 -42.82
N MET A 811 -15.63 11.00 -41.94
CA MET A 811 -16.18 10.76 -40.59
C MET A 811 -15.64 11.74 -39.56
N ILE A 812 -14.58 12.47 -39.83
CA ILE A 812 -13.88 13.34 -38.91
C ILE A 812 -14.23 14.82 -39.15
N ASN A 813 -14.60 15.54 -38.06
CA ASN A 813 -15.03 16.93 -38.14
C ASN A 813 -13.83 17.90 -38.04
N GLY A 814 -12.84 17.73 -38.92
CA GLY A 814 -11.67 18.58 -38.90
C GLY A 814 -10.79 18.42 -40.12
N PRO A 815 -9.69 19.14 -40.23
CA PRO A 815 -8.81 19.08 -41.38
C PRO A 815 -8.13 17.72 -41.51
N LYS A 816 -7.91 17.30 -42.74
CA LYS A 816 -6.97 16.22 -43.05
C LYS A 816 -5.58 16.83 -43.16
N ILE A 817 -4.63 16.27 -42.45
CA ILE A 817 -3.25 16.71 -42.40
C ILE A 817 -2.40 15.56 -42.93
N ASP A 818 -1.60 15.82 -43.96
CA ASP A 818 -0.66 14.79 -44.46
C ASP A 818 0.67 14.92 -43.70
N SER A 819 1.28 13.79 -43.35
CA SER A 819 2.50 13.71 -42.52
C SER A 819 3.66 14.52 -43.12
N TYR A 820 3.81 14.53 -44.44
CA TYR A 820 4.88 15.27 -45.13
C TYR A 820 4.82 16.80 -44.90
N ILE A 821 3.66 17.38 -44.55
CA ILE A 821 3.51 18.79 -44.21
C ILE A 821 4.18 19.05 -42.84
N LEU A 822 4.12 18.09 -41.95
CA LEU A 822 4.72 18.22 -40.61
C LEU A 822 6.25 18.18 -40.63
N GLU A 823 6.85 17.50 -41.63
CA GLU A 823 8.30 17.47 -41.78
C GLU A 823 8.87 18.85 -42.19
N ARG A 824 8.04 19.69 -42.80
CA ARG A 824 8.42 21.04 -43.25
C ARG A 824 8.11 22.16 -42.24
N MET A 825 7.30 21.88 -41.21
CA MET A 825 7.02 22.80 -40.10
C MET A 825 8.02 22.62 -38.97
#